data_a60df53a670ee96f961a72abf74bbeb8
#
_entry.id   a60df53a670ee96f961a72abf74bbeb8
#
_cell.length_a   1.000
_cell.length_b   1.000
_cell.length_c   1.000
_cell.angle_alpha   90.00
_cell.angle_beta   90.00
_cell.angle_gamma   90.00
#
_symmetry.space_group_name_H-M   'P 1'
#
loop_
_entity.id
_entity.type
_entity.pdbx_description
1 polymer ?
#
loop_
_entity_poly.entity_id
_entity_poly.type
_entity_poly.pdbx_seq_one_letter_code
_entity_poly.pdbx_strand_id
1 'polypeptide(L)'
;MANHPGRAPRAPMVGAKADLKPLGRVIRMLFQDYPAMLIAVMACIIISAVVGILPAIYIETITSYIEDGLRLGWDGVSGKILHALVTMVCIYLAGLACTAVYTQLMAHVTQGFLHKLRTRMFAGMQKLPIRYFDQNSRGDIMSYYTNDIDTLRQLVSQSLPQLFAAGLTVIGLLLFMFYFSIPLMLIVFLGIFCMTKVTKNVGGRSAKYFLSQQKSLGKVEGYIEEMMNGQKVVKVFCHEEAAERDFDAINEQLFSDANHAQRYANIFMPIMGNIGNILYVLTAFLGGVLICSGGNIPNLSFQNLFETGSMLAPLKIAVVASFLGMTKQFTGNVSQVSQQINAIVMAAAGASRVFELIDQQPEEDNGHVTLIRASEAADGTLTESAVRTGVWAWKCPQEDGSRKLVKLCGDVRFFDVDFAYDPEKPVLHDITLYAKPGQKLAFVGATGAGKTTITNLINRFYDLADGKIRYDGININHIKKADLRHSLGIVLQDVNLFTGTVMDNIRYGKLDATDEECIAAAKLANAHDFITRLPDGYNTMLTANGANLSQGQRQLLSIARAAVADPPVMILDEATSSIDTRTELLVQRGMDALMKGRTVFVIAHRLSTVQNSDAIMVLDHGRIIERGSHEKLIAERGTYYQLYTGAFELE
;
A
#
# COMPACT_ATOMS: atom_id res chain seq x y z
N MET A 1 21.94 4.69 -15.17
CA MET A 1 20.73 4.76 -14.29
C MET A 1 20.84 6.02 -13.44
N ALA A 2 20.16 7.08 -13.79
CA ALA A 2 20.13 8.30 -12.99
C ALA A 2 19.21 8.05 -11.79
N ASN A 3 19.80 7.98 -10.59
CA ASN A 3 19.09 7.99 -9.33
C ASN A 3 18.30 9.31 -9.22
N HIS A 4 16.99 9.27 -9.48
CA HIS A 4 16.12 10.29 -8.95
C HIS A 4 16.11 10.14 -7.42
N PRO A 5 16.40 11.21 -6.67
CA PRO A 5 16.17 11.19 -5.23
C PRO A 5 14.66 11.01 -5.04
N GLY A 6 14.25 9.80 -4.65
CA GLY A 6 12.88 9.52 -4.26
C GLY A 6 12.45 10.58 -3.27
N ARG A 7 11.33 11.24 -3.52
CA ARG A 7 10.68 12.09 -2.54
C ARG A 7 10.47 11.22 -1.30
N ALA A 8 11.27 11.46 -0.26
CA ALA A 8 11.08 10.78 1.03
C ALA A 8 9.60 10.82 1.41
N PRO A 9 9.03 9.73 1.93
CA PRO A 9 7.65 9.69 2.33
C PRO A 9 7.39 10.92 3.20
N ARG A 10 6.41 11.76 2.84
CA ARG A 10 6.01 12.91 3.62
C ARG A 10 5.53 12.40 4.97
N ALA A 11 6.44 12.36 5.95
CA ALA A 11 6.07 12.12 7.33
C ALA A 11 4.95 13.10 7.70
N PRO A 12 3.89 12.67 8.40
CA PRO A 12 2.81 13.54 8.80
C PRO A 12 3.39 14.73 9.57
N MET A 13 3.18 15.96 9.08
CA MET A 13 3.63 17.16 9.76
C MET A 13 2.93 17.23 11.12
N VAL A 14 3.71 17.08 12.19
CA VAL A 14 3.23 17.32 13.56
C VAL A 14 2.92 18.79 13.68
N GLY A 15 1.63 19.13 13.72
CA GLY A 15 1.12 20.50 13.72
C GLY A 15 -0.08 20.69 12.79
N ALA A 16 -0.23 19.91 11.74
CA ALA A 16 -1.49 19.82 11.02
C ALA A 16 -2.48 19.03 11.89
N LYS A 17 -3.66 19.59 12.15
CA LYS A 17 -4.79 18.85 12.74
C LYS A 17 -4.91 17.56 11.92
N ALA A 18 -4.73 16.40 12.57
CA ALA A 18 -4.89 15.11 11.88
C ALA A 18 -6.25 15.13 11.17
N ASP A 19 -6.24 14.99 9.85
CA ASP A 19 -7.50 14.90 9.13
C ASP A 19 -8.16 13.57 9.49
N LEU A 20 -9.25 13.65 10.26
CA LEU A 20 -10.00 12.49 10.72
C LEU A 20 -11.03 12.01 9.68
N LYS A 21 -11.16 12.70 8.54
CA LYS A 21 -12.09 12.29 7.47
C LYS A 21 -11.83 10.86 6.97
N PRO A 22 -10.57 10.40 6.76
CA PRO A 22 -10.30 9.03 6.37
C PRO A 22 -10.82 8.00 7.38
N LEU A 23 -10.73 8.29 8.68
CA LEU A 23 -11.28 7.40 9.72
C LEU A 23 -12.82 7.31 9.64
N GLY A 24 -13.49 8.44 9.38
CA GLY A 24 -14.94 8.44 9.15
C GLY A 24 -15.33 7.53 7.97
N ARG A 25 -14.50 7.49 6.92
CA ARG A 25 -14.71 6.58 5.78
C ARG A 25 -14.51 5.12 6.18
N VAL A 26 -13.47 4.80 6.96
CA VAL A 26 -13.25 3.44 7.51
C VAL A 26 -14.45 2.99 8.32
N ILE A 27 -14.92 3.82 9.26
CA ILE A 27 -16.09 3.50 10.11
C ILE A 27 -17.34 3.29 9.26
N ARG A 28 -17.59 4.16 8.28
CA ARG A 28 -18.73 4.00 7.36
C ARG A 28 -18.67 2.67 6.61
N MET A 29 -17.50 2.29 6.07
CA MET A 29 -17.32 1.02 5.37
C MET A 29 -17.56 -0.18 6.30
N LEU A 30 -17.09 -0.11 7.54
CA LEU A 30 -17.34 -1.16 8.54
C LEU A 30 -18.84 -1.36 8.80
N PHE A 31 -19.59 -0.26 9.00
CA PHE A 31 -21.04 -0.34 9.21
C PHE A 31 -21.81 -0.76 7.96
N GLN A 32 -21.33 -0.43 6.76
CA GLN A 32 -21.93 -0.89 5.51
C GLN A 32 -21.73 -2.39 5.29
N ASP A 33 -20.53 -2.89 5.60
CA ASP A 33 -20.17 -4.28 5.32
C ASP A 33 -20.62 -5.26 6.42
N TYR A 34 -20.68 -4.82 7.71
CA TYR A 34 -20.90 -5.69 8.87
C TYR A 34 -21.89 -5.08 9.91
N PRO A 35 -23.08 -4.56 9.51
CA PRO A 35 -23.94 -3.81 10.41
C PRO A 35 -24.43 -4.64 11.61
N ALA A 36 -24.92 -5.86 11.38
CA ALA A 36 -25.45 -6.71 12.43
C ALA A 36 -24.39 -7.13 13.47
N MET A 37 -23.19 -7.48 13.00
CA MET A 37 -22.08 -7.85 13.90
C MET A 37 -21.61 -6.67 14.74
N LEU A 38 -21.51 -5.46 14.15
CA LEU A 38 -21.11 -4.26 14.87
C LEU A 38 -22.16 -3.84 15.91
N ILE A 39 -23.44 -3.99 15.62
CA ILE A 39 -24.51 -3.73 16.60
C ILE A 39 -24.38 -4.72 17.77
N ALA A 40 -24.15 -6.02 17.49
CA ALA A 40 -23.94 -7.03 18.54
C ALA A 40 -22.68 -6.71 19.37
N VAL A 41 -21.58 -6.30 18.73
CA VAL A 41 -20.35 -5.86 19.39
C VAL A 41 -20.61 -4.66 20.30
N MET A 42 -21.32 -3.64 19.82
CA MET A 42 -21.66 -2.46 20.61
C MET A 42 -22.54 -2.84 21.82
N ALA A 43 -23.53 -3.70 21.64
CA ALA A 43 -24.37 -4.19 22.74
C ALA A 43 -23.54 -4.94 23.80
N CYS A 44 -22.63 -5.85 23.36
CA CYS A 44 -21.74 -6.57 24.27
C CYS A 44 -20.77 -5.63 25.01
N ILE A 45 -20.23 -4.60 24.33
CA ILE A 45 -19.37 -3.60 24.96
C ILE A 45 -20.13 -2.80 26.00
N ILE A 46 -21.38 -2.38 25.72
CA ILE A 46 -22.21 -1.65 26.68
C ILE A 46 -22.45 -2.52 27.91
N ILE A 47 -22.84 -3.78 27.73
CA ILE A 47 -23.04 -4.71 28.84
C ILE A 47 -21.74 -4.89 29.64
N SER A 48 -20.62 -5.11 28.96
CA SER A 48 -19.32 -5.27 29.61
C SER A 48 -18.88 -4.01 30.37
N ALA A 49 -19.14 -2.82 29.85
CA ALA A 49 -18.86 -1.56 30.53
C ALA A 49 -19.74 -1.38 31.81
N VAL A 50 -21.02 -1.70 31.72
CA VAL A 50 -21.93 -1.67 32.89
C VAL A 50 -21.46 -2.69 33.93
N VAL A 51 -21.19 -3.93 33.55
CA VAL A 51 -20.63 -4.97 34.45
C VAL A 51 -19.34 -4.51 35.09
N GLY A 52 -18.45 -3.81 34.36
CA GLY A 52 -17.23 -3.26 34.91
C GLY A 52 -17.42 -2.21 36.01
N ILE A 53 -18.53 -1.49 36.04
CA ILE A 53 -18.82 -0.44 37.03
C ILE A 53 -19.49 -1.03 38.28
N LEU A 54 -20.31 -2.07 38.12
CA LEU A 54 -21.13 -2.65 39.20
C LEU A 54 -20.32 -3.07 40.45
N PRO A 55 -19.08 -3.61 40.37
CA PRO A 55 -18.31 -3.94 41.56
C PRO A 55 -18.10 -2.80 42.52
N ALA A 56 -17.92 -1.59 42.02
CA ALA A 56 -17.76 -0.42 42.88
C ALA A 56 -19.05 -0.12 43.69
N ILE A 57 -20.24 -0.36 43.12
CA ILE A 57 -21.53 -0.22 43.80
C ILE A 57 -21.72 -1.35 44.82
N TYR A 58 -21.40 -2.60 44.45
CA TYR A 58 -21.51 -3.74 45.35
C TYR A 58 -20.54 -3.66 46.54
N ILE A 59 -19.37 -3.01 46.41
CA ILE A 59 -18.48 -2.71 47.54
C ILE A 59 -19.22 -1.84 48.58
N GLU A 60 -19.96 -0.83 48.14
CA GLU A 60 -20.78 0.00 49.06
C GLU A 60 -21.80 -0.86 49.79
N THR A 61 -22.58 -1.67 49.06
CA THR A 61 -23.60 -2.55 49.62
C THR A 61 -23.01 -3.58 50.59
N ILE A 62 -21.92 -4.25 50.23
CA ILE A 62 -21.26 -5.25 51.09
C ILE A 62 -20.69 -4.59 52.35
N THR A 63 -20.03 -3.41 52.19
CA THR A 63 -19.48 -2.67 53.35
C THR A 63 -20.59 -2.22 54.28
N SER A 64 -21.76 -1.79 53.79
CA SER A 64 -22.92 -1.46 54.59
C SER A 64 -23.45 -2.69 55.36
N TYR A 65 -23.49 -3.87 54.71
CA TYR A 65 -23.87 -5.11 55.42
C TYR A 65 -22.87 -5.51 56.50
N ILE A 66 -21.57 -5.25 56.28
CA ILE A 66 -20.52 -5.50 57.32
C ILE A 66 -20.73 -4.55 58.52
N GLU A 67 -21.03 -3.27 58.26
CA GLU A 67 -21.36 -2.29 59.31
C GLU A 67 -22.58 -2.73 60.12
N ASP A 68 -23.65 -3.20 59.45
CA ASP A 68 -24.82 -3.77 60.10
C ASP A 68 -24.51 -5.03 60.90
N GLY A 69 -23.62 -5.87 60.40
CA GLY A 69 -23.13 -7.11 61.05
C GLY A 69 -22.43 -6.86 62.38
N LEU A 70 -21.76 -5.71 62.52
CA LEU A 70 -21.14 -5.31 63.79
C LEU A 70 -22.21 -5.06 64.87
N ARG A 71 -23.45 -4.76 64.49
CA ARG A 71 -24.57 -4.52 65.41
C ARG A 71 -25.46 -5.75 65.58
N LEU A 72 -25.70 -6.52 64.53
CA LEU A 72 -26.67 -7.62 64.46
C LEU A 72 -26.05 -9.01 64.63
N GLY A 73 -24.73 -9.10 64.61
CA GLY A 73 -24.00 -10.37 64.59
C GLY A 73 -23.95 -11.00 63.17
N TRP A 74 -23.07 -11.99 63.01
CA TRP A 74 -22.82 -12.67 61.72
C TRP A 74 -24.08 -13.36 61.16
N ASP A 75 -24.83 -14.04 62.00
CA ASP A 75 -26.01 -14.80 61.56
C ASP A 75 -27.11 -13.90 60.93
N GLY A 76 -27.20 -12.63 61.37
CA GLY A 76 -28.15 -11.68 60.84
C GLY A 76 -27.85 -11.13 59.47
N VAL A 77 -26.58 -11.22 58.99
CA VAL A 77 -26.12 -10.61 57.73
C VAL A 77 -25.48 -11.59 56.75
N SER A 78 -25.09 -12.78 57.19
CA SER A 78 -24.38 -13.78 56.40
C SER A 78 -25.13 -14.13 55.09
N GLY A 79 -26.44 -14.33 55.16
CA GLY A 79 -27.29 -14.61 53.99
C GLY A 79 -27.33 -13.47 52.98
N LYS A 80 -27.36 -12.21 53.44
CA LYS A 80 -27.35 -11.03 52.55
C LYS A 80 -26.00 -10.86 51.85
N ILE A 81 -24.90 -11.06 52.58
CA ILE A 81 -23.53 -11.02 52.03
C ILE A 81 -23.32 -12.12 51.00
N LEU A 82 -23.75 -13.37 51.33
CA LEU A 82 -23.64 -14.49 50.39
C LEU A 82 -24.43 -14.24 49.11
N HIS A 83 -25.67 -13.73 49.23
CA HIS A 83 -26.50 -13.37 48.07
C HIS A 83 -25.83 -12.31 47.20
N ALA A 84 -25.29 -11.24 47.80
CA ALA A 84 -24.57 -10.20 47.08
C ALA A 84 -23.32 -10.75 46.33
N LEU A 85 -22.53 -11.63 46.98
CA LEU A 85 -21.39 -12.28 46.38
C LEU A 85 -21.78 -13.18 45.19
N VAL A 86 -22.80 -14.04 45.35
CA VAL A 86 -23.27 -14.91 44.26
C VAL A 86 -23.77 -14.08 43.08
N THR A 87 -24.55 -13.02 43.35
CA THR A 87 -25.02 -12.12 42.29
C THR A 87 -23.86 -11.46 41.55
N MET A 88 -22.82 -11.01 42.29
CA MET A 88 -21.64 -10.40 41.70
C MET A 88 -20.86 -11.37 40.82
N VAL A 89 -20.70 -12.64 41.25
CA VAL A 89 -20.09 -13.70 40.46
C VAL A 89 -20.87 -13.94 39.16
N CYS A 90 -22.20 -14.04 39.21
CA CYS A 90 -23.03 -14.21 38.01
C CYS A 90 -22.90 -13.02 37.03
N ILE A 91 -22.84 -11.79 37.55
CA ILE A 91 -22.66 -10.57 36.76
C ILE A 91 -21.27 -10.60 36.06
N TYR A 92 -20.22 -10.98 36.79
CA TYR A 92 -18.89 -11.10 36.20
C TYR A 92 -18.79 -12.18 35.14
N LEU A 93 -19.43 -13.33 35.34
CA LEU A 93 -19.49 -14.39 34.33
C LEU A 93 -20.21 -13.92 33.07
N ALA A 94 -21.31 -13.18 33.21
CA ALA A 94 -21.99 -12.57 32.08
C ALA A 94 -21.10 -11.54 31.34
N GLY A 95 -20.39 -10.69 32.08
CA GLY A 95 -19.44 -9.74 31.50
C GLY A 95 -18.29 -10.41 30.78
N LEU A 96 -17.73 -11.50 31.34
CA LEU A 96 -16.68 -12.31 30.71
C LEU A 96 -17.19 -12.93 29.40
N ALA A 97 -18.38 -13.49 29.40
CA ALA A 97 -19.01 -14.04 28.20
C ALA A 97 -19.21 -12.97 27.11
N CYS A 98 -19.74 -11.79 27.47
CA CYS A 98 -19.87 -10.67 26.54
C CYS A 98 -18.53 -10.20 25.99
N THR A 99 -17.50 -10.14 26.83
CA THR A 99 -16.13 -9.76 26.41
C THR A 99 -15.55 -10.78 25.43
N ALA A 100 -15.71 -12.08 25.70
CA ALA A 100 -15.28 -13.14 24.79
C ALA A 100 -16.02 -13.07 23.44
N VAL A 101 -17.32 -12.85 23.46
CA VAL A 101 -18.14 -12.75 22.25
C VAL A 101 -17.73 -11.54 21.41
N TYR A 102 -17.65 -10.34 22.00
CA TYR A 102 -17.32 -9.16 21.19
C TYR A 102 -15.89 -9.21 20.64
N THR A 103 -14.92 -9.78 21.38
CA THR A 103 -13.54 -9.96 20.87
C THR A 103 -13.49 -10.90 19.68
N GLN A 104 -14.22 -12.01 19.71
CA GLN A 104 -14.30 -12.94 18.57
C GLN A 104 -15.02 -12.32 17.36
N LEU A 105 -16.13 -11.62 17.61
CA LEU A 105 -16.84 -10.92 16.53
C LEU A 105 -15.94 -9.83 15.90
N MET A 106 -15.21 -9.05 16.71
CA MET A 106 -14.29 -8.04 16.20
C MET A 106 -13.12 -8.66 15.42
N ALA A 107 -12.61 -9.81 15.80
CA ALA A 107 -11.60 -10.53 15.03
C ALA A 107 -12.12 -10.87 13.62
N HIS A 108 -13.35 -11.42 13.55
CA HIS A 108 -13.98 -11.74 12.27
C HIS A 108 -14.25 -10.49 11.41
N VAL A 109 -14.84 -9.45 11.99
CA VAL A 109 -15.11 -8.16 11.31
C VAL A 109 -13.80 -7.55 10.79
N THR A 110 -12.75 -7.52 11.62
CA THR A 110 -11.46 -6.96 11.23
C THR A 110 -10.85 -7.69 10.06
N GLN A 111 -10.75 -9.02 10.13
CA GLN A 111 -10.14 -9.81 9.04
C GLN A 111 -10.95 -9.72 7.74
N GLY A 112 -12.29 -9.78 7.86
CA GLY A 112 -13.17 -9.62 6.71
C GLY A 112 -13.08 -8.23 6.06
N PHE A 113 -13.00 -7.17 6.87
CA PHE A 113 -12.79 -5.80 6.39
C PHE A 113 -11.44 -5.66 5.66
N LEU A 114 -10.35 -6.15 6.26
CA LEU A 114 -9.02 -6.07 5.66
C LEU A 114 -8.92 -6.90 4.37
N HIS A 115 -9.57 -8.05 4.32
CA HIS A 115 -9.66 -8.84 3.09
C HIS A 115 -10.31 -8.03 1.97
N LYS A 116 -11.49 -7.45 2.20
CA LYS A 116 -12.18 -6.62 1.22
C LYS A 116 -11.35 -5.39 0.82
N LEU A 117 -10.69 -4.76 1.79
CA LEU A 117 -9.86 -3.58 1.54
C LEU A 117 -8.68 -3.91 0.64
N ARG A 118 -7.92 -4.99 0.93
CA ARG A 118 -6.80 -5.45 0.09
C ARG A 118 -7.27 -5.80 -1.32
N THR A 119 -8.42 -6.46 -1.46
CA THR A 119 -8.99 -6.78 -2.77
C THR A 119 -9.30 -5.51 -3.56
N ARG A 120 -9.92 -4.50 -2.92
CA ARG A 120 -10.21 -3.21 -3.56
C ARG A 120 -8.94 -2.45 -3.95
N MET A 121 -7.93 -2.43 -3.06
CA MET A 121 -6.62 -1.82 -3.34
C MET A 121 -5.95 -2.48 -4.55
N PHE A 122 -5.89 -3.81 -4.56
CA PHE A 122 -5.26 -4.55 -5.65
C PHE A 122 -5.99 -4.36 -6.98
N ALA A 123 -7.31 -4.45 -6.98
CA ALA A 123 -8.14 -4.20 -8.16
C ALA A 123 -8.01 -2.76 -8.67
N GLY A 124 -7.90 -1.79 -7.76
CA GLY A 124 -7.62 -0.39 -8.11
C GLY A 124 -6.24 -0.23 -8.73
N MET A 125 -5.20 -0.76 -8.08
CA MET A 125 -3.82 -0.71 -8.53
C MET A 125 -3.63 -1.28 -9.95
N GLN A 126 -4.31 -2.40 -10.28
CA GLN A 126 -4.23 -3.00 -11.61
C GLN A 126 -4.81 -2.12 -12.74
N LYS A 127 -5.61 -1.12 -12.39
CA LYS A 127 -6.21 -0.20 -13.35
C LYS A 127 -5.45 1.12 -13.49
N LEU A 128 -4.38 1.31 -12.72
CA LEU A 128 -3.61 2.55 -12.76
C LEU A 128 -2.73 2.64 -14.01
N PRO A 129 -2.52 3.86 -14.54
CA PRO A 129 -1.61 4.08 -15.65
C PRO A 129 -0.15 3.80 -15.25
N ILE A 130 0.69 3.44 -16.20
CA ILE A 130 2.14 3.18 -15.98
C ILE A 130 2.82 4.39 -15.31
N ARG A 131 2.39 5.61 -15.64
CA ARG A 131 2.87 6.86 -15.01
C ARG A 131 2.87 6.79 -13.47
N TYR A 132 1.87 6.14 -12.87
CA TYR A 132 1.80 5.99 -11.41
C TYR A 132 2.98 5.17 -10.88
N PHE A 133 3.32 4.07 -11.54
CA PHE A 133 4.42 3.18 -11.14
C PHE A 133 5.80 3.79 -11.42
N ASP A 134 5.91 4.65 -12.43
CA ASP A 134 7.16 5.37 -12.74
C ASP A 134 7.42 6.51 -11.74
N GLN A 135 6.36 7.08 -11.14
CA GLN A 135 6.46 8.19 -10.19
C GLN A 135 6.53 7.75 -8.72
N ASN A 136 6.16 6.52 -8.41
CA ASN A 136 6.12 6.00 -7.04
C ASN A 136 7.07 4.79 -6.89
N SER A 137 7.81 4.76 -5.78
CA SER A 137 8.69 3.63 -5.51
C SER A 137 7.89 2.35 -5.23
N ARG A 138 8.43 1.19 -5.63
CA ARG A 138 7.81 -0.11 -5.32
C ARG A 138 7.69 -0.35 -3.82
N GLY A 139 8.67 0.14 -3.04
CA GLY A 139 8.68 0.06 -1.59
C GLY A 139 7.55 0.86 -0.94
N ASP A 140 7.27 2.08 -1.44
CA ASP A 140 6.16 2.90 -0.94
C ASP A 140 4.82 2.22 -1.18
N ILE A 141 4.59 1.70 -2.41
CA ILE A 141 3.37 0.98 -2.74
C ILE A 141 3.20 -0.26 -1.87
N MET A 142 4.30 -1.01 -1.64
CA MET A 142 4.26 -2.20 -0.78
C MET A 142 3.95 -1.85 0.67
N SER A 143 4.44 -0.71 1.18
CA SER A 143 4.16 -0.21 2.53
C SER A 143 2.66 0.01 2.77
N TYR A 144 1.89 0.37 1.74
CA TYR A 144 0.43 0.48 1.85
C TYR A 144 -0.23 -0.87 2.18
N TYR A 145 0.27 -1.98 1.59
CA TYR A 145 -0.26 -3.33 1.80
C TYR A 145 0.22 -3.97 3.10
N THR A 146 1.34 -3.54 3.66
CA THR A 146 1.94 -4.08 4.88
C THR A 146 1.67 -3.17 6.08
N ASN A 147 2.40 -2.06 6.19
CA ASN A 147 2.40 -1.20 7.36
C ASN A 147 1.07 -0.48 7.58
N ASP A 148 0.51 0.12 6.51
CA ASP A 148 -0.72 0.90 6.64
C ASP A 148 -1.93 0.01 6.92
N ILE A 149 -2.00 -1.15 6.27
CA ILE A 149 -3.03 -2.16 6.57
C ILE A 149 -2.91 -2.67 8.01
N ASP A 150 -1.68 -2.83 8.55
CA ASP A 150 -1.50 -3.27 9.93
C ASP A 150 -1.94 -2.20 10.94
N THR A 151 -1.66 -0.92 10.69
CA THR A 151 -2.19 0.17 11.51
C THR A 151 -3.71 0.22 11.51
N LEU A 152 -4.35 -0.04 10.36
CA LEU A 152 -5.81 -0.15 10.25
C LEU A 152 -6.34 -1.38 10.99
N ARG A 153 -5.63 -2.51 10.94
CA ARG A 153 -5.93 -3.71 11.72
C ARG A 153 -5.97 -3.38 13.22
N GLN A 154 -4.94 -2.73 13.73
CA GLN A 154 -4.84 -2.34 15.14
C GLN A 154 -5.95 -1.36 15.52
N LEU A 155 -6.27 -0.39 14.68
CA LEU A 155 -7.37 0.54 14.89
C LEU A 155 -8.69 -0.21 15.07
N VAL A 156 -9.05 -1.05 14.10
CA VAL A 156 -10.36 -1.72 14.06
C VAL A 156 -10.46 -2.79 15.15
N SER A 157 -9.42 -3.64 15.33
CA SER A 157 -9.48 -4.76 16.27
C SER A 157 -9.36 -4.35 17.75
N GLN A 158 -8.63 -3.28 18.04
CA GLN A 158 -8.27 -2.92 19.41
C GLN A 158 -8.67 -1.48 19.77
N SER A 159 -8.19 -0.48 18.99
CA SER A 159 -8.31 0.91 19.41
C SER A 159 -9.75 1.41 19.46
N LEU A 160 -10.56 1.12 18.45
CA LEU A 160 -11.97 1.54 18.42
C LEU A 160 -12.80 0.87 19.53
N PRO A 161 -12.76 -0.47 19.73
CA PRO A 161 -13.50 -1.12 20.81
C PRO A 161 -13.05 -0.64 22.19
N GLN A 162 -11.73 -0.52 22.43
CA GLN A 162 -11.21 -0.07 23.72
C GLN A 162 -11.57 1.38 24.02
N LEU A 163 -11.49 2.28 23.03
CA LEU A 163 -11.89 3.68 23.19
C LEU A 163 -13.37 3.78 23.55
N PHE A 164 -14.23 3.02 22.88
CA PHE A 164 -15.66 3.02 23.11
C PHE A 164 -15.99 2.43 24.50
N ALA A 165 -15.38 1.29 24.87
CA ALA A 165 -15.56 0.68 26.19
C ALA A 165 -15.07 1.59 27.32
N ALA A 166 -13.84 2.11 27.21
CA ALA A 166 -13.29 3.01 28.22
C ALA A 166 -14.08 4.32 28.33
N GLY A 167 -14.54 4.87 27.22
CA GLY A 167 -15.39 6.06 27.20
C GLY A 167 -16.70 5.85 27.93
N LEU A 168 -17.41 4.74 27.65
CA LEU A 168 -18.64 4.38 28.35
C LEU A 168 -18.41 4.16 29.85
N THR A 169 -17.34 3.45 30.21
CA THR A 169 -16.98 3.23 31.62
C THR A 169 -16.66 4.53 32.33
N VAL A 170 -15.93 5.45 31.72
CA VAL A 170 -15.61 6.78 32.27
C VAL A 170 -16.91 7.57 32.51
N ILE A 171 -17.81 7.61 31.53
CA ILE A 171 -19.10 8.31 31.66
C ILE A 171 -19.92 7.69 32.79
N GLY A 172 -20.04 6.36 32.81
CA GLY A 172 -20.78 5.66 33.85
C GLY A 172 -20.21 5.90 35.25
N LEU A 173 -18.89 5.81 35.43
CA LEU A 173 -18.24 6.11 36.70
C LEU A 173 -18.50 7.56 37.16
N LEU A 174 -18.43 8.55 36.27
CA LEU A 174 -18.71 9.94 36.61
C LEU A 174 -20.18 10.12 37.07
N LEU A 175 -21.12 9.44 36.40
CA LEU A 175 -22.55 9.48 36.81
C LEU A 175 -22.73 8.87 38.20
N PHE A 176 -22.12 7.72 38.50
CA PHE A 176 -22.23 7.11 39.84
C PHE A 176 -21.47 7.91 40.90
N MET A 177 -20.30 8.48 40.59
CA MET A 177 -19.59 9.38 41.50
C MET A 177 -20.42 10.61 41.85
N PHE A 178 -21.12 11.18 40.86
CA PHE A 178 -22.05 12.29 41.06
C PHE A 178 -23.25 11.89 41.94
N TYR A 179 -23.76 10.67 41.76
CA TYR A 179 -24.84 10.13 42.56
C TYR A 179 -24.46 9.96 44.03
N PHE A 180 -23.24 9.45 44.32
CA PHE A 180 -22.81 9.15 45.69
C PHE A 180 -22.31 10.37 46.48
N SER A 181 -21.50 11.27 45.86
CA SER A 181 -20.95 12.42 46.60
C SER A 181 -20.44 13.50 45.64
N ILE A 182 -21.10 14.67 45.68
CA ILE A 182 -20.64 15.83 44.92
C ILE A 182 -19.33 16.42 45.46
N PRO A 183 -19.08 16.55 46.79
CA PRO A 183 -17.83 17.05 47.33
C PRO A 183 -16.60 16.18 46.92
N LEU A 184 -16.74 14.86 46.97
CA LEU A 184 -15.65 13.95 46.56
C LEU A 184 -15.43 13.99 45.06
N MET A 185 -16.47 14.20 44.26
CA MET A 185 -16.34 14.33 42.81
C MET A 185 -15.54 15.56 42.40
N LEU A 186 -15.56 16.67 43.15
CA LEU A 186 -14.73 17.85 42.84
C LEU A 186 -13.23 17.52 42.83
N ILE A 187 -12.77 16.60 43.69
CA ILE A 187 -11.37 16.11 43.68
C ILE A 187 -11.08 15.39 42.38
N VAL A 188 -12.02 14.58 41.91
CA VAL A 188 -11.85 13.84 40.65
C VAL A 188 -11.78 14.81 39.45
N PHE A 189 -12.57 15.89 39.44
CA PHE A 189 -12.44 16.93 38.41
C PHE A 189 -11.10 17.65 38.43
N LEU A 190 -10.54 17.91 39.61
CA LEU A 190 -9.15 18.40 39.73
C LEU A 190 -8.16 17.42 39.11
N GLY A 191 -8.37 16.12 39.32
CA GLY A 191 -7.59 15.06 38.71
C GLY A 191 -7.67 15.02 37.21
N ILE A 192 -8.90 15.14 36.65
CA ILE A 192 -9.10 15.22 35.19
C ILE A 192 -8.31 16.40 34.62
N PHE A 193 -8.38 17.55 35.25
CA PHE A 193 -7.64 18.74 34.80
C PHE A 193 -6.13 18.51 34.81
N CYS A 194 -5.58 17.93 35.89
CA CYS A 194 -4.16 17.60 35.98
C CYS A 194 -3.74 16.56 34.92
N MET A 195 -4.51 15.48 34.77
CA MET A 195 -4.25 14.43 33.78
C MET A 195 -4.28 14.98 32.34
N THR A 196 -5.27 15.83 32.03
CA THR A 196 -5.38 16.46 30.70
C THR A 196 -4.19 17.37 30.39
N LYS A 197 -3.73 18.17 31.37
CA LYS A 197 -2.53 18.99 31.21
C LYS A 197 -1.27 18.15 30.98
N VAL A 198 -1.11 17.06 31.76
CA VAL A 198 0.03 16.14 31.60
C VAL A 198 0.00 15.48 30.23
N THR A 199 -1.15 14.96 29.81
CA THR A 199 -1.32 14.33 28.48
C THR A 199 -0.96 15.31 27.36
N LYS A 200 -1.41 16.56 27.44
CA LYS A 200 -1.10 17.58 26.44
C LYS A 200 0.39 17.93 26.40
N ASN A 201 1.02 18.09 27.56
CA ASN A 201 2.42 18.59 27.63
C ASN A 201 3.43 17.45 27.42
N VAL A 202 3.28 16.34 28.12
CA VAL A 202 4.24 15.20 28.05
C VAL A 202 3.97 14.38 26.79
N GLY A 203 2.69 14.05 26.52
CA GLY A 203 2.30 13.32 25.31
C GLY A 203 2.64 14.06 24.03
N GLY A 204 2.43 15.40 23.99
CA GLY A 204 2.78 16.21 22.82
C GLY A 204 4.29 16.26 22.54
N ARG A 205 5.13 16.32 23.59
CA ARG A 205 6.60 16.25 23.46
C ARG A 205 7.04 14.84 23.03
N SER A 206 6.48 13.82 23.64
CA SER A 206 6.72 12.43 23.24
C SER A 206 6.46 12.20 21.76
N ALA A 207 5.30 12.63 21.26
CA ALA A 207 4.93 12.50 19.84
C ALA A 207 5.95 13.20 18.91
N LYS A 208 6.45 14.37 19.29
CA LYS A 208 7.49 15.09 18.52
C LYS A 208 8.78 14.27 18.40
N TYR A 209 9.25 13.71 19.51
CA TYR A 209 10.48 12.92 19.52
C TYR A 209 10.32 11.56 18.84
N PHE A 210 9.16 10.94 18.94
CA PHE A 210 8.87 9.73 18.15
C PHE A 210 8.94 9.98 16.64
N LEU A 211 8.50 11.17 16.18
CA LEU A 211 8.66 11.54 14.77
C LEU A 211 10.13 11.71 14.38
N SER A 212 10.95 12.34 15.27
CA SER A 212 12.40 12.45 15.04
C SER A 212 13.06 11.07 14.98
N GLN A 213 12.73 10.19 15.93
CA GLN A 213 13.19 8.80 15.94
C GLN A 213 12.86 8.08 14.64
N GLN A 214 11.63 8.23 14.13
CA GLN A 214 11.21 7.58 12.88
C GLN A 214 12.02 8.06 11.67
N LYS A 215 12.36 9.37 11.63
CA LYS A 215 13.24 9.91 10.58
C LYS A 215 14.67 9.37 10.67
N SER A 216 15.21 9.26 11.88
CA SER A 216 16.56 8.74 12.10
C SER A 216 16.62 7.24 11.82
N LEU A 217 15.56 6.49 12.16
CA LEU A 217 15.43 5.07 11.80
C LEU A 217 15.45 4.89 10.29
N GLY A 218 14.68 5.67 9.54
CA GLY A 218 14.68 5.60 8.07
C GLY A 218 16.04 5.93 7.44
N LYS A 219 16.88 6.78 8.08
CA LYS A 219 18.26 7.00 7.62
C LYS A 219 19.16 5.80 7.85
N VAL A 220 19.03 5.15 9.03
CA VAL A 220 19.76 3.93 9.35
C VAL A 220 19.39 2.80 8.39
N GLU A 221 18.08 2.59 8.16
CA GLU A 221 17.58 1.59 7.23
C GLU A 221 18.09 1.82 5.80
N GLY A 222 18.02 3.08 5.31
CA GLY A 222 18.52 3.44 3.99
C GLY A 222 20.05 3.22 3.85
N TYR A 223 20.82 3.55 4.88
CA TYR A 223 22.26 3.30 4.87
C TYR A 223 22.59 1.80 4.87
N ILE A 224 21.86 1.01 5.66
CA ILE A 224 22.01 -0.46 5.68
C ILE A 224 21.71 -1.03 4.27
N GLU A 225 20.61 -0.60 3.65
CA GLU A 225 20.23 -1.05 2.31
C GLU A 225 21.32 -0.69 1.27
N GLU A 226 21.84 0.54 1.31
CA GLU A 226 22.92 1.00 0.45
C GLU A 226 24.18 0.15 0.62
N MET A 227 24.61 -0.09 1.87
CA MET A 227 25.80 -0.89 2.16
C MET A 227 25.61 -2.37 1.79
N MET A 228 24.43 -2.94 2.01
CA MET A 228 24.11 -4.31 1.59
C MET A 228 24.18 -4.46 0.05
N ASN A 229 23.62 -3.52 -0.69
CA ASN A 229 23.66 -3.51 -2.14
C ASN A 229 25.09 -3.28 -2.66
N GLY A 230 25.84 -2.39 -2.00
CA GLY A 230 27.22 -2.03 -2.31
C GLY A 230 28.30 -2.94 -1.68
N GLN A 231 27.93 -4.02 -0.96
CA GLN A 231 28.88 -4.81 -0.15
C GLN A 231 30.09 -5.32 -0.93
N LYS A 232 29.91 -5.70 -2.20
CA LYS A 232 31.04 -6.11 -3.06
C LYS A 232 32.03 -4.97 -3.29
N VAL A 233 31.55 -3.75 -3.43
CA VAL A 233 32.37 -2.55 -3.63
C VAL A 233 33.13 -2.23 -2.34
N VAL A 234 32.43 -2.21 -1.19
CA VAL A 234 33.04 -2.01 0.12
C VAL A 234 34.19 -2.98 0.34
N LYS A 235 33.98 -4.28 0.04
CA LYS A 235 34.98 -5.34 0.20
C LYS A 235 36.18 -5.18 -0.75
N VAL A 236 35.94 -4.87 -2.03
CA VAL A 236 37.02 -4.72 -3.02
C VAL A 236 37.93 -3.54 -2.69
N PHE A 237 37.36 -2.45 -2.17
CA PHE A 237 38.14 -1.27 -1.79
C PHE A 237 38.58 -1.24 -0.31
N CYS A 238 38.27 -2.30 0.46
CA CYS A 238 38.63 -2.42 1.89
C CYS A 238 38.16 -1.21 2.72
N HIS A 239 36.93 -0.75 2.48
CA HIS A 239 36.34 0.43 3.14
C HIS A 239 35.42 0.06 4.31
N GLU A 240 35.54 -1.14 4.91
CA GLU A 240 34.69 -1.61 6.00
C GLU A 240 34.74 -0.67 7.21
N GLU A 241 35.95 -0.27 7.65
CA GLU A 241 36.12 0.62 8.80
C GLU A 241 35.52 2.03 8.56
N ALA A 242 35.54 2.50 7.31
CA ALA A 242 34.90 3.77 6.96
C ALA A 242 33.37 3.65 7.01
N ALA A 243 32.83 2.57 6.44
CA ALA A 243 31.40 2.28 6.49
C ALA A 243 30.88 2.08 7.92
N GLU A 244 31.66 1.42 8.79
CA GLU A 244 31.32 1.27 10.22
C GLU A 244 31.29 2.61 10.94
N ARG A 245 32.27 3.49 10.72
CA ARG A 245 32.29 4.84 11.33
C ARG A 245 31.11 5.70 10.89
N ASP A 246 30.77 5.65 9.61
CA ASP A 246 29.62 6.41 9.08
C ASP A 246 28.31 5.85 9.63
N PHE A 247 28.19 4.51 9.73
CA PHE A 247 27.06 3.86 10.39
C PHE A 247 26.92 4.28 11.85
N ASP A 248 28.02 4.27 12.60
CA ASP A 248 28.02 4.64 14.02
C ASP A 248 27.54 6.08 14.22
N ALA A 249 27.94 7.02 13.34
CA ALA A 249 27.47 8.40 13.43
C ALA A 249 25.96 8.53 13.20
N ILE A 250 25.41 7.78 12.23
CA ILE A 250 23.98 7.76 11.94
C ILE A 250 23.21 7.04 13.07
N ASN A 251 23.75 5.96 13.60
CA ASN A 251 23.17 5.18 14.69
C ASN A 251 23.17 5.94 16.02
N GLU A 252 24.23 6.73 16.31
CA GLU A 252 24.27 7.61 17.49
C GLU A 252 23.17 8.67 17.44
N GLN A 253 22.88 9.21 16.25
CA GLN A 253 21.76 10.14 16.07
C GLN A 253 20.42 9.43 16.34
N LEU A 254 20.24 8.19 15.85
CA LEU A 254 19.06 7.38 16.15
C LEU A 254 18.95 7.11 17.64
N PHE A 255 20.06 6.74 18.31
CA PHE A 255 20.09 6.52 19.75
C PHE A 255 19.65 7.76 20.52
N SER A 256 20.17 8.93 20.18
CA SER A 256 19.80 10.20 20.81
C SER A 256 18.29 10.49 20.67
N ASP A 257 17.75 10.39 19.45
CA ASP A 257 16.33 10.64 19.17
C ASP A 257 15.43 9.59 19.85
N ALA A 258 15.79 8.32 19.79
CA ALA A 258 15.07 7.22 20.44
C ALA A 258 15.09 7.35 21.97
N ASN A 259 16.23 7.70 22.55
CA ASN A 259 16.36 7.91 24.00
C ASN A 259 15.44 9.06 24.47
N HIS A 260 15.41 10.19 23.75
CA HIS A 260 14.49 11.28 24.08
C HIS A 260 13.02 10.85 23.94
N ALA A 261 12.66 10.14 22.87
CA ALA A 261 11.30 9.63 22.66
C ALA A 261 10.87 8.70 23.81
N GLN A 262 11.72 7.72 24.16
CA GLN A 262 11.45 6.75 25.21
C GLN A 262 11.42 7.38 26.61
N ARG A 263 12.27 8.35 26.91
CA ARG A 263 12.23 9.08 28.19
C ARG A 263 10.86 9.73 28.44
N TYR A 264 10.30 10.41 27.44
CA TYR A 264 8.97 11.01 27.58
C TYR A 264 7.86 9.97 27.61
N ALA A 265 7.96 8.91 26.85
CA ALA A 265 6.97 7.82 26.82
C ALA A 265 6.97 7.07 28.17
N ASN A 266 8.13 6.69 28.69
CA ASN A 266 8.24 5.90 29.90
C ASN A 266 7.89 6.68 31.19
N ILE A 267 8.05 8.03 31.18
CA ILE A 267 7.61 8.88 32.30
C ILE A 267 6.08 9.09 32.30
N PHE A 268 5.42 8.99 31.16
CA PHE A 268 4.00 9.28 31.04
C PHE A 268 3.14 8.39 31.94
N MET A 269 3.34 7.07 31.86
CA MET A 269 2.54 6.10 32.65
C MET A 269 2.73 6.25 34.17
N PRO A 270 3.96 6.34 34.70
CA PRO A 270 4.17 6.62 36.14
C PRO A 270 3.54 7.92 36.61
N ILE A 271 3.61 8.99 35.81
CA ILE A 271 2.97 10.27 36.20
C ILE A 271 1.45 10.11 36.27
N MET A 272 0.84 9.49 35.25
CA MET A 272 -0.62 9.25 35.24
C MET A 272 -1.05 8.35 36.40
N GLY A 273 -0.30 7.28 36.68
CA GLY A 273 -0.55 6.38 37.82
C GLY A 273 -0.41 7.08 39.17
N ASN A 274 0.62 7.92 39.35
CA ASN A 274 0.82 8.67 40.60
C ASN A 274 -0.23 9.78 40.80
N ILE A 275 -0.68 10.45 39.75
CA ILE A 275 -1.84 11.35 39.86
C ILE A 275 -3.05 10.57 40.39
N GLY A 276 -3.30 9.36 39.86
CA GLY A 276 -4.36 8.48 40.37
C GLY A 276 -4.19 8.10 41.83
N ASN A 277 -2.95 7.80 42.28
CA ASN A 277 -2.67 7.50 43.68
C ASN A 277 -2.84 8.72 44.60
N ILE A 278 -2.42 9.91 44.16
CA ILE A 278 -2.63 11.17 44.89
C ILE A 278 -4.14 11.45 45.04
N LEU A 279 -4.89 11.28 43.95
CA LEU A 279 -6.34 11.45 44.00
C LEU A 279 -7.01 10.45 44.96
N TYR A 280 -6.56 9.21 44.99
CA TYR A 280 -7.01 8.19 45.91
C TYR A 280 -6.80 8.64 47.38
N VAL A 281 -5.58 9.11 47.70
CA VAL A 281 -5.24 9.60 49.04
C VAL A 281 -6.06 10.85 49.41
N LEU A 282 -6.20 11.82 48.49
CA LEU A 282 -7.02 13.02 48.71
C LEU A 282 -8.48 12.66 48.93
N THR A 283 -9.01 11.73 48.17
CA THR A 283 -10.41 11.23 48.34
C THR A 283 -10.59 10.55 49.70
N ALA A 284 -9.62 9.70 50.11
CA ALA A 284 -9.68 9.05 51.42
C ALA A 284 -9.60 10.09 52.55
N PHE A 285 -8.68 11.05 52.43
CA PHE A 285 -8.50 12.11 53.44
C PHE A 285 -9.78 12.98 53.58
N LEU A 286 -10.30 13.53 52.46
CA LEU A 286 -11.51 14.33 52.49
C LEU A 286 -12.73 13.52 52.95
N GLY A 287 -12.84 12.28 52.47
CA GLY A 287 -13.90 11.35 52.95
C GLY A 287 -13.82 11.13 54.46
N GLY A 288 -12.62 10.91 55.00
CA GLY A 288 -12.38 10.79 56.45
C GLY A 288 -12.76 12.07 57.20
N VAL A 289 -12.37 13.25 56.72
CA VAL A 289 -12.74 14.54 57.31
C VAL A 289 -14.28 14.72 57.36
N LEU A 290 -14.95 14.43 56.24
CA LEU A 290 -16.40 14.51 56.16
C LEU A 290 -17.12 13.57 57.14
N ILE A 291 -16.59 12.35 57.31
CA ILE A 291 -17.12 11.37 58.28
C ILE A 291 -16.88 11.84 59.73
N CYS A 292 -15.61 12.25 60.05
CA CYS A 292 -15.22 12.66 61.41
C CYS A 292 -15.85 13.98 61.84
N SER A 293 -16.35 14.81 60.89
CA SER A 293 -17.09 16.05 61.22
C SER A 293 -18.41 15.78 61.92
N GLY A 294 -18.83 14.52 62.05
CA GLY A 294 -20.03 14.13 62.78
C GLY A 294 -21.34 14.70 62.22
N GLY A 295 -21.36 15.07 60.94
CA GLY A 295 -22.52 15.67 60.26
C GLY A 295 -22.52 17.20 60.25
N ASN A 296 -21.54 17.89 60.87
CA ASN A 296 -21.38 19.34 60.77
C ASN A 296 -21.06 19.79 59.33
N ILE A 297 -20.46 18.92 58.53
CA ILE A 297 -20.25 19.08 57.08
C ILE A 297 -21.01 17.95 56.39
N PRO A 298 -22.22 18.16 55.93
CA PRO A 298 -23.01 17.08 55.32
C PRO A 298 -22.52 16.74 53.93
N ASN A 299 -22.64 15.46 53.55
CA ASN A 299 -22.43 15.00 52.19
C ASN A 299 -23.62 15.44 51.32
N LEU A 300 -23.35 16.17 50.25
CA LEU A 300 -24.31 16.52 49.22
C LEU A 300 -24.36 15.39 48.20
N SER A 301 -25.46 14.62 48.14
CA SER A 301 -25.63 13.50 47.23
C SER A 301 -27.05 13.26 46.77
N PHE A 302 -27.22 12.71 45.58
CA PHE A 302 -28.51 12.25 45.08
C PHE A 302 -28.94 10.95 45.75
N GLN A 303 -28.02 10.10 46.19
CA GLN A 303 -28.34 8.90 46.97
C GLN A 303 -29.15 9.27 48.22
N ASN A 304 -28.70 10.26 48.99
CA ASN A 304 -29.38 10.71 50.19
C ASN A 304 -30.77 11.25 49.89
N LEU A 305 -30.96 11.97 48.76
CA LEU A 305 -32.25 12.47 48.34
C LEU A 305 -33.26 11.33 48.14
N PHE A 306 -32.83 10.21 47.52
CA PHE A 306 -33.72 9.06 47.29
C PHE A 306 -33.96 8.22 48.55
N GLU A 307 -32.96 8.13 49.46
CA GLU A 307 -33.07 7.32 50.68
C GLU A 307 -33.79 8.05 51.83
N THR A 308 -33.54 9.35 52.02
CA THR A 308 -33.98 10.11 53.19
C THR A 308 -34.87 11.32 52.84
N GLY A 309 -35.08 11.63 51.58
CA GLY A 309 -35.79 12.82 51.12
C GLY A 309 -35.00 14.13 51.26
N SER A 310 -33.74 14.10 51.73
CA SER A 310 -32.84 15.24 51.84
C SER A 310 -31.54 15.00 51.09
N MET A 311 -31.03 15.99 50.34
CA MET A 311 -29.74 15.89 49.70
C MET A 311 -28.57 15.91 50.68
N LEU A 312 -28.78 16.32 51.91
CA LEU A 312 -27.77 16.52 52.95
C LEU A 312 -27.91 15.44 54.02
N ALA A 313 -26.94 14.56 54.15
CA ALA A 313 -26.84 13.56 55.18
C ALA A 313 -25.35 13.29 55.54
N PRO A 314 -25.06 12.70 56.71
CA PRO A 314 -23.68 12.27 57.01
C PRO A 314 -23.13 11.30 55.97
N LEU A 315 -21.85 11.43 55.64
CA LEU A 315 -21.18 10.53 54.69
C LEU A 315 -20.95 9.16 55.38
N LYS A 316 -21.38 8.07 54.73
CA LYS A 316 -21.17 6.69 55.18
C LYS A 316 -19.75 6.19 54.78
N ILE A 317 -19.09 5.37 55.59
CA ILE A 317 -17.82 4.75 55.30
C ILE A 317 -17.90 3.90 54.02
N ALA A 318 -19.00 3.18 53.85
CA ALA A 318 -19.29 2.37 52.68
C ALA A 318 -19.21 3.17 51.37
N VAL A 319 -19.72 4.41 51.36
CA VAL A 319 -19.65 5.32 50.20
C VAL A 319 -18.22 5.71 49.90
N VAL A 320 -17.39 6.01 50.91
CA VAL A 320 -15.96 6.33 50.72
C VAL A 320 -15.22 5.15 50.15
N ALA A 321 -15.43 3.94 50.66
CA ALA A 321 -14.80 2.72 50.17
C ALA A 321 -15.11 2.46 48.69
N SER A 322 -16.37 2.59 48.30
CA SER A 322 -16.82 2.51 46.90
C SER A 322 -16.17 3.60 46.04
N PHE A 323 -16.16 4.85 46.51
CA PHE A 323 -15.64 5.99 45.79
C PHE A 323 -14.12 5.87 45.51
N LEU A 324 -13.36 5.30 46.45
CA LEU A 324 -11.94 5.01 46.28
C LEU A 324 -11.70 4.00 45.14
N GLY A 325 -12.52 2.94 45.08
CA GLY A 325 -12.50 1.97 43.97
C GLY A 325 -12.81 2.62 42.62
N MET A 326 -13.87 3.46 42.58
CA MET A 326 -14.25 4.21 41.38
C MET A 326 -13.14 5.16 40.92
N THR A 327 -12.47 5.87 41.84
CA THR A 327 -11.38 6.80 41.54
C THR A 327 -10.20 6.07 40.85
N LYS A 328 -9.86 4.89 41.38
CA LYS A 328 -8.78 4.07 40.79
C LYS A 328 -9.14 3.55 39.40
N GLN A 329 -10.34 3.04 39.23
CA GLN A 329 -10.85 2.57 37.95
C GLN A 329 -10.96 3.70 36.92
N PHE A 330 -11.45 4.86 37.34
CA PHE A 330 -11.55 6.05 36.51
C PHE A 330 -10.19 6.49 35.97
N THR A 331 -9.17 6.63 36.83
CA THR A 331 -7.83 7.05 36.42
C THR A 331 -7.17 6.04 35.50
N GLY A 332 -7.42 4.73 35.69
CA GLY A 332 -6.98 3.66 34.80
C GLY A 332 -7.59 3.79 33.39
N ASN A 333 -8.90 3.99 33.29
CA ASN A 333 -9.58 4.15 32.01
C ASN A 333 -9.17 5.44 31.28
N VAL A 334 -8.96 6.56 31.97
CA VAL A 334 -8.45 7.80 31.37
C VAL A 334 -7.05 7.60 30.80
N SER A 335 -6.18 6.87 31.50
CA SER A 335 -4.85 6.52 31.00
C SER A 335 -4.93 5.64 29.74
N GLN A 336 -5.83 4.67 29.72
CA GLN A 336 -6.05 3.79 28.56
C GLN A 336 -6.54 4.58 27.33
N VAL A 337 -7.50 5.50 27.50
CA VAL A 337 -7.97 6.40 26.43
C VAL A 337 -6.81 7.23 25.87
N SER A 338 -5.97 7.77 26.77
CA SER A 338 -4.83 8.60 26.38
C SER A 338 -3.80 7.83 25.52
N GLN A 339 -3.60 6.54 25.77
CA GLN A 339 -2.71 5.68 24.96
C GLN A 339 -3.25 5.45 23.54
N GLN A 340 -4.58 5.36 23.39
CA GLN A 340 -5.20 5.11 22.08
C GLN A 340 -5.09 6.30 21.12
N ILE A 341 -4.82 7.51 21.61
CA ILE A 341 -4.72 8.72 20.77
C ILE A 341 -3.63 8.53 19.70
N ASN A 342 -2.48 8.01 20.07
CA ASN A 342 -1.37 7.80 19.12
C ASN A 342 -1.72 6.76 18.05
N ALA A 343 -2.36 5.65 18.44
CA ALA A 343 -2.79 4.61 17.51
C ALA A 343 -3.83 5.17 16.50
N ILE A 344 -4.74 6.03 16.96
CA ILE A 344 -5.74 6.68 16.11
C ILE A 344 -5.06 7.62 15.09
N VAL A 345 -4.08 8.42 15.52
CA VAL A 345 -3.36 9.33 14.63
C VAL A 345 -2.57 8.56 13.56
N MET A 346 -1.88 7.48 13.95
CA MET A 346 -1.16 6.63 13.01
C MET A 346 -2.11 5.95 12.01
N ALA A 347 -3.21 5.44 12.50
CA ALA A 347 -4.22 4.82 11.65
C ALA A 347 -4.91 5.83 10.71
N ALA A 348 -5.11 7.09 11.13
CA ALA A 348 -5.62 8.14 10.27
C ALA A 348 -4.67 8.43 9.10
N ALA A 349 -3.36 8.50 9.38
CA ALA A 349 -2.35 8.67 8.35
C ALA A 349 -2.28 7.47 7.38
N GLY A 350 -2.30 6.23 7.91
CA GLY A 350 -2.36 5.01 7.10
C GLY A 350 -3.62 4.93 6.24
N ALA A 351 -4.79 5.24 6.83
CA ALA A 351 -6.06 5.30 6.09
C ALA A 351 -6.01 6.32 4.95
N SER A 352 -5.39 7.49 5.16
CA SER A 352 -5.25 8.52 4.13
C SER A 352 -4.48 7.98 2.92
N ARG A 353 -3.33 7.32 3.14
CA ARG A 353 -2.51 6.75 2.06
C ARG A 353 -3.21 5.60 1.34
N VAL A 354 -3.87 4.71 2.09
CA VAL A 354 -4.66 3.60 1.51
C VAL A 354 -5.78 4.15 0.62
N PHE A 355 -6.51 5.17 1.07
CA PHE A 355 -7.57 5.77 0.26
C PHE A 355 -7.02 6.61 -0.90
N GLU A 356 -5.87 7.24 -0.75
CA GLU A 356 -5.18 7.91 -1.85
C GLU A 356 -4.90 6.92 -3.00
N LEU A 357 -4.43 5.69 -2.69
CA LEU A 357 -4.26 4.64 -3.70
C LEU A 357 -5.59 4.21 -4.33
N ILE A 358 -6.64 4.01 -3.50
CA ILE A 358 -7.95 3.54 -3.99
C ILE A 358 -8.64 4.58 -4.86
N ASP A 359 -8.46 5.86 -4.54
CA ASP A 359 -9.12 6.99 -5.20
C ASP A 359 -8.31 7.54 -6.40
N GLN A 360 -7.12 6.94 -6.68
CA GLN A 360 -6.38 7.26 -7.91
C GLN A 360 -7.24 6.98 -9.14
N GLN A 361 -7.14 7.87 -10.11
CA GLN A 361 -7.87 7.72 -11.35
C GLN A 361 -7.32 6.54 -12.16
N PRO A 362 -8.19 5.63 -12.62
CA PRO A 362 -7.78 4.54 -13.50
C PRO A 362 -7.25 5.09 -14.82
N GLU A 363 -6.53 4.25 -15.56
CA GLU A 363 -6.11 4.59 -16.90
C GLU A 363 -7.33 4.89 -17.78
N GLU A 364 -7.39 6.11 -18.34
CA GLU A 364 -8.48 6.52 -19.24
C GLU A 364 -8.37 5.80 -20.59
N ASP A 365 -9.46 5.25 -21.07
CA ASP A 365 -9.56 4.63 -22.38
C ASP A 365 -10.82 5.12 -23.12
N ASN A 366 -10.64 6.14 -23.94
CA ASN A 366 -11.69 6.72 -24.77
C ASN A 366 -11.77 6.08 -26.17
N GLY A 367 -11.07 4.97 -26.39
CA GLY A 367 -11.06 4.23 -27.65
C GLY A 367 -12.41 3.59 -27.96
N HIS A 368 -12.80 3.65 -29.22
CA HIS A 368 -14.04 3.04 -29.73
C HIS A 368 -13.79 2.03 -30.85
N VAL A 369 -12.58 2.02 -31.42
CA VAL A 369 -12.14 1.02 -32.41
C VAL A 369 -11.68 -0.23 -31.68
N THR A 370 -12.16 -1.40 -32.12
CA THR A 370 -11.86 -2.71 -31.49
C THR A 370 -11.15 -3.63 -32.48
N LEU A 371 -10.32 -4.54 -31.94
CA LEU A 371 -9.66 -5.58 -32.70
C LEU A 371 -10.56 -6.82 -32.80
N ILE A 372 -10.78 -7.32 -34.01
CA ILE A 372 -11.60 -8.51 -34.25
C ILE A 372 -10.87 -9.50 -35.15
N ARG A 373 -11.28 -10.76 -35.08
CA ARG A 373 -10.89 -11.78 -36.06
C ARG A 373 -11.68 -11.56 -37.34
N ALA A 374 -11.01 -11.65 -38.49
CA ALA A 374 -11.64 -11.45 -39.79
C ALA A 374 -11.29 -12.62 -40.73
N SER A 375 -12.12 -12.86 -41.71
CA SER A 375 -11.79 -13.65 -42.89
C SER A 375 -11.69 -12.71 -44.11
N GLU A 376 -10.71 -12.96 -44.98
CA GLU A 376 -10.46 -12.21 -46.17
C GLU A 376 -10.93 -13.03 -47.37
N ALA A 377 -11.86 -12.51 -48.14
CA ALA A 377 -12.31 -13.13 -49.36
C ALA A 377 -11.33 -12.89 -50.52
N ALA A 378 -11.44 -13.64 -51.62
CA ALA A 378 -10.51 -13.53 -52.75
C ALA A 378 -10.53 -12.14 -53.42
N ASP A 379 -11.56 -11.34 -53.21
CA ASP A 379 -11.68 -9.97 -53.66
C ASP A 379 -11.12 -8.91 -52.70
N GLY A 380 -10.51 -9.38 -51.57
CA GLY A 380 -9.97 -8.52 -50.52
C GLY A 380 -11.01 -8.01 -49.52
N THR A 381 -12.27 -8.39 -49.63
CA THR A 381 -13.32 -8.00 -48.68
C THR A 381 -13.12 -8.70 -47.34
N LEU A 382 -13.16 -7.90 -46.26
CA LEU A 382 -13.03 -8.42 -44.90
C LEU A 382 -14.40 -8.64 -44.29
N THR A 383 -14.59 -9.80 -43.65
CA THR A 383 -15.79 -10.15 -42.90
C THR A 383 -15.42 -10.59 -41.50
N GLU A 384 -16.24 -10.25 -40.51
CA GLU A 384 -16.03 -10.67 -39.11
C GLU A 384 -16.12 -12.21 -38.99
N SER A 385 -15.17 -12.85 -38.33
CA SER A 385 -15.11 -14.29 -38.15
C SER A 385 -15.08 -14.68 -36.68
N ALA A 386 -15.90 -15.66 -36.30
CA ALA A 386 -15.86 -16.26 -34.96
C ALA A 386 -14.72 -17.30 -34.83
N VAL A 387 -14.20 -17.79 -35.96
CA VAL A 387 -13.16 -18.84 -36.01
C VAL A 387 -11.77 -18.18 -36.13
N ARG A 388 -10.72 -18.87 -35.69
CA ARG A 388 -9.33 -18.45 -35.89
C ARG A 388 -8.94 -18.60 -37.37
N THR A 389 -8.82 -17.47 -38.07
CA THR A 389 -8.46 -17.41 -39.48
C THR A 389 -6.99 -16.99 -39.71
N GLY A 390 -6.31 -16.53 -38.64
CA GLY A 390 -4.99 -15.90 -38.76
C GLY A 390 -5.03 -14.45 -39.26
N VAL A 391 -6.20 -13.94 -39.66
CA VAL A 391 -6.40 -12.56 -40.10
C VAL A 391 -7.09 -11.75 -39.02
N TRP A 392 -6.56 -10.57 -38.73
CA TRP A 392 -7.13 -9.61 -37.77
C TRP A 392 -7.51 -8.32 -38.51
N ALA A 393 -8.56 -7.65 -38.00
CA ALA A 393 -9.01 -6.38 -38.54
C ALA A 393 -9.47 -5.42 -37.42
N TRP A 394 -9.28 -4.15 -37.65
CA TRP A 394 -9.84 -3.08 -36.86
C TRP A 394 -11.29 -2.84 -37.26
N LYS A 395 -12.20 -2.87 -36.31
CA LYS A 395 -13.62 -2.55 -36.48
C LYS A 395 -13.84 -1.11 -36.07
N CYS A 396 -13.96 -0.25 -37.09
CA CYS A 396 -14.09 1.19 -36.92
C CYS A 396 -15.57 1.57 -37.05
N PRO A 397 -16.25 2.01 -35.98
CA PRO A 397 -17.59 2.62 -36.11
C PRO A 397 -17.52 3.89 -36.93
N GLN A 398 -18.49 4.07 -37.85
CA GLN A 398 -18.65 5.31 -38.66
C GLN A 398 -19.81 6.13 -38.08
N GLU A 399 -19.84 7.43 -38.40
CA GLU A 399 -20.89 8.36 -37.93
C GLU A 399 -22.28 7.98 -38.44
N ASP A 400 -22.37 7.32 -39.61
CA ASP A 400 -23.60 6.82 -40.22
C ASP A 400 -24.13 5.50 -39.62
N GLY A 401 -23.50 5.01 -38.58
CA GLY A 401 -23.80 3.72 -37.92
C GLY A 401 -23.26 2.50 -38.67
N SER A 402 -22.61 2.67 -39.82
CA SER A 402 -21.91 1.59 -40.52
C SER A 402 -20.60 1.21 -39.79
N ARG A 403 -20.04 0.07 -40.17
CA ARG A 403 -18.78 -0.44 -39.60
C ARG A 403 -17.78 -0.68 -40.72
N LYS A 404 -16.67 0.05 -40.69
CA LYS A 404 -15.58 -0.17 -41.62
C LYS A 404 -14.59 -1.13 -41.01
N LEU A 405 -14.23 -2.19 -41.75
CA LEU A 405 -13.14 -3.09 -41.37
C LEU A 405 -11.84 -2.65 -42.06
N VAL A 406 -10.78 -2.52 -41.27
CA VAL A 406 -9.42 -2.20 -41.78
C VAL A 406 -8.51 -3.33 -41.40
N LYS A 407 -7.83 -3.96 -42.35
CA LYS A 407 -6.92 -5.07 -42.09
C LYS A 407 -5.78 -4.63 -41.17
N LEU A 408 -5.47 -5.45 -40.18
CA LEU A 408 -4.33 -5.25 -39.32
C LEU A 408 -3.08 -5.64 -40.10
N CYS A 409 -2.28 -4.65 -40.50
CA CYS A 409 -1.06 -4.83 -41.30
C CYS A 409 0.21 -4.42 -40.57
N GLY A 410 0.11 -3.54 -39.59
CA GLY A 410 1.27 -3.04 -38.84
C GLY A 410 1.91 -1.78 -39.42
N ASP A 411 1.15 -0.93 -40.13
CA ASP A 411 1.61 0.39 -40.58
C ASP A 411 1.54 1.38 -39.41
N VAL A 412 2.68 1.86 -38.91
CA VAL A 412 2.75 2.81 -37.80
C VAL A 412 3.40 4.11 -38.26
N ARG A 413 2.71 5.23 -38.03
CA ARG A 413 3.18 6.57 -38.47
C ARG A 413 3.03 7.60 -37.37
N PHE A 414 4.07 8.39 -37.14
CA PHE A 414 4.08 9.57 -36.27
C PHE A 414 4.05 10.82 -37.14
N PHE A 415 3.31 11.82 -36.68
CA PHE A 415 3.16 13.11 -37.34
C PHE A 415 3.35 14.21 -36.28
N ASP A 416 4.46 14.93 -36.39
CA ASP A 416 4.80 16.12 -35.61
C ASP A 416 4.56 15.90 -34.09
N VAL A 417 5.12 14.82 -33.53
CA VAL A 417 4.86 14.40 -32.14
C VAL A 417 5.83 15.09 -31.20
N ASP A 418 5.28 15.90 -30.30
CA ASP A 418 5.96 16.43 -29.12
C ASP A 418 5.51 15.68 -27.87
N PHE A 419 6.46 15.40 -26.98
CA PHE A 419 6.13 14.67 -25.73
C PHE A 419 7.03 15.05 -24.56
N ALA A 420 6.40 15.14 -23.36
CA ALA A 420 7.05 15.34 -22.09
C ALA A 420 6.41 14.45 -21.01
N TYR A 421 7.22 13.79 -20.18
CA TYR A 421 6.76 13.12 -18.97
C TYR A 421 6.35 14.13 -17.87
N ASP A 422 7.09 15.24 -17.82
CA ASP A 422 6.83 16.41 -16.99
C ASP A 422 6.69 17.61 -17.95
N PRO A 423 5.57 18.37 -17.91
CA PRO A 423 5.36 19.51 -18.81
C PRO A 423 6.52 20.51 -18.90
N GLU A 424 7.32 20.63 -17.82
CA GLU A 424 8.48 21.51 -17.79
C GLU A 424 9.74 20.91 -18.47
N LYS A 425 9.72 19.62 -18.82
CA LYS A 425 10.87 18.91 -19.38
C LYS A 425 10.49 18.10 -20.62
N PRO A 426 10.41 18.75 -21.77
CA PRO A 426 10.13 18.06 -23.03
C PRO A 426 11.23 17.05 -23.34
N VAL A 427 10.83 15.88 -23.87
CA VAL A 427 11.70 14.74 -24.17
C VAL A 427 11.75 14.43 -25.65
N LEU A 428 10.65 14.59 -26.37
CA LEU A 428 10.56 14.45 -27.83
C LEU A 428 10.10 15.75 -28.45
N HIS A 429 10.68 16.07 -29.59
CA HIS A 429 10.43 17.29 -30.34
C HIS A 429 10.24 16.97 -31.82
N ASP A 430 9.05 17.30 -32.36
CA ASP A 430 8.74 17.23 -33.80
C ASP A 430 9.09 15.87 -34.43
N ILE A 431 8.68 14.78 -33.73
CA ILE A 431 8.96 13.44 -34.21
C ILE A 431 8.03 13.06 -35.33
N THR A 432 8.58 12.95 -36.54
CA THR A 432 7.90 12.43 -37.71
C THR A 432 8.61 11.20 -38.23
N LEU A 433 7.95 10.04 -38.16
CA LEU A 433 8.47 8.76 -38.63
C LEU A 433 7.37 7.87 -39.22
N TYR A 434 7.75 6.91 -40.04
CA TYR A 434 6.85 5.90 -40.55
C TYR A 434 7.54 4.53 -40.63
N ALA A 435 6.80 3.49 -40.28
CA ALA A 435 7.14 2.09 -40.44
C ALA A 435 6.07 1.41 -41.31
N LYS A 436 6.46 0.93 -42.48
CA LYS A 436 5.57 0.18 -43.37
C LYS A 436 5.39 -1.26 -42.87
N PRO A 437 4.30 -1.96 -43.21
CA PRO A 437 4.11 -3.36 -42.88
C PRO A 437 5.34 -4.22 -43.24
N GLY A 438 5.80 -5.01 -42.27
CA GLY A 438 6.96 -5.89 -42.43
C GLY A 438 8.33 -5.19 -42.39
N GLN A 439 8.41 -3.90 -42.16
CA GLN A 439 9.63 -3.11 -42.11
C GLN A 439 10.29 -3.14 -40.73
N LYS A 440 11.60 -3.28 -40.66
CA LYS A 440 12.40 -3.20 -39.44
C LYS A 440 13.03 -1.81 -39.30
N LEU A 441 12.67 -1.08 -38.25
CA LEU A 441 13.23 0.22 -37.88
C LEU A 441 14.14 0.09 -36.67
N ALA A 442 15.37 0.59 -36.78
CA ALA A 442 16.30 0.67 -35.66
C ALA A 442 16.39 2.12 -35.15
N PHE A 443 16.27 2.28 -33.81
CA PHE A 443 16.56 3.54 -33.13
C PHE A 443 17.98 3.50 -32.56
N VAL A 444 18.78 4.49 -32.90
CA VAL A 444 20.18 4.65 -32.47
C VAL A 444 20.34 6.05 -31.87
N GLY A 445 21.22 6.22 -30.91
CA GLY A 445 21.48 7.52 -30.25
C GLY A 445 21.93 7.33 -28.80
N ALA A 446 22.39 8.39 -28.16
CA ALA A 446 22.85 8.38 -26.78
C ALA A 446 21.73 7.99 -25.78
N THR A 447 22.13 7.60 -24.57
CA THR A 447 21.18 7.36 -23.47
C THR A 447 20.43 8.67 -23.18
N GLY A 448 19.10 8.59 -23.04
CA GLY A 448 18.27 9.80 -22.86
C GLY A 448 17.83 10.49 -24.15
N ALA A 449 18.26 10.07 -25.34
CA ALA A 449 17.85 10.68 -26.61
C ALA A 449 16.36 10.48 -26.98
N GLY A 450 15.57 9.75 -26.18
CA GLY A 450 14.13 9.57 -26.41
C GLY A 450 13.71 8.24 -27.03
N LYS A 451 14.64 7.28 -27.26
CA LYS A 451 14.36 5.99 -27.92
C LYS A 451 13.24 5.20 -27.22
N THR A 452 13.37 4.97 -25.92
CA THR A 452 12.36 4.25 -25.11
C THR A 452 11.05 5.03 -25.01
N THR A 453 11.09 6.36 -25.09
CA THR A 453 9.89 7.19 -25.09
C THR A 453 9.03 6.94 -26.34
N ILE A 454 9.64 6.80 -27.52
CA ILE A 454 8.92 6.47 -28.76
C ILE A 454 8.20 5.12 -28.60
N THR A 455 8.85 4.11 -28.06
CA THR A 455 8.25 2.78 -27.86
C THR A 455 7.13 2.81 -26.81
N ASN A 456 7.26 3.62 -25.75
CA ASN A 456 6.21 3.83 -24.76
C ASN A 456 4.97 4.49 -25.38
N LEU A 457 5.14 5.40 -26.33
CA LEU A 457 4.04 6.04 -27.05
C LEU A 457 3.36 5.09 -28.04
N ILE A 458 4.08 4.20 -28.71
CA ILE A 458 3.47 3.15 -29.57
C ILE A 458 2.56 2.24 -28.74
N ASN A 459 2.99 1.85 -27.50
CA ASN A 459 2.20 1.04 -26.57
C ASN A 459 1.05 1.84 -25.90
N ARG A 460 1.00 3.15 -26.14
CA ARG A 460 0.06 4.05 -25.49
C ARG A 460 0.07 3.89 -23.96
N PHE A 461 1.27 3.76 -23.38
CA PHE A 461 1.47 3.85 -21.92
C PHE A 461 1.31 5.28 -21.42
N TYR A 462 1.49 6.23 -22.34
CA TYR A 462 1.27 7.65 -22.17
C TYR A 462 0.44 8.18 -23.36
N ASP A 463 -0.55 9.01 -23.09
CA ASP A 463 -1.33 9.66 -24.12
C ASP A 463 -0.59 10.94 -24.58
N LEU A 464 -0.74 11.28 -25.87
CA LEU A 464 -0.12 12.44 -26.50
C LEU A 464 -0.88 13.71 -26.16
N ALA A 465 -0.15 14.78 -25.86
CA ALA A 465 -0.68 16.12 -25.75
C ALA A 465 -0.72 16.82 -27.12
N ASP A 466 0.28 16.59 -27.98
CA ASP A 466 0.40 17.19 -29.31
C ASP A 466 0.92 16.19 -30.33
N GLY A 467 0.60 16.41 -31.60
CA GLY A 467 0.92 15.49 -32.68
C GLY A 467 -0.09 14.33 -32.83
N LYS A 468 0.21 13.39 -33.72
CA LYS A 468 -0.65 12.22 -33.99
C LYS A 468 0.18 10.98 -34.25
N ILE A 469 -0.25 9.85 -33.68
CA ILE A 469 0.26 8.54 -34.07
C ILE A 469 -0.88 7.77 -34.73
N ARG A 470 -0.63 7.21 -35.90
CA ARG A 470 -1.58 6.38 -36.63
C ARG A 470 -1.09 4.95 -36.72
N TYR A 471 -2.00 4.01 -36.50
CA TYR A 471 -1.78 2.59 -36.70
C TYR A 471 -2.78 2.09 -37.77
N ASP A 472 -2.27 1.56 -38.88
CA ASP A 472 -3.05 1.20 -40.07
C ASP A 472 -3.98 2.34 -40.55
N GLY A 473 -3.48 3.58 -40.46
CA GLY A 473 -4.23 4.79 -40.84
C GLY A 473 -5.18 5.32 -39.76
N ILE A 474 -5.42 4.57 -38.67
CA ILE A 474 -6.32 4.94 -37.56
C ILE A 474 -5.50 5.66 -36.48
N ASN A 475 -6.02 6.77 -35.94
CA ASN A 475 -5.40 7.42 -34.79
C ASN A 475 -5.44 6.48 -33.57
N ILE A 476 -4.27 6.20 -32.93
CA ILE A 476 -4.17 5.28 -31.80
C ILE A 476 -5.06 5.70 -30.62
N ASN A 477 -5.38 6.99 -30.48
CA ASN A 477 -6.29 7.48 -29.44
C ASN A 477 -7.74 7.00 -29.63
N HIS A 478 -8.11 6.60 -30.84
CA HIS A 478 -9.42 6.04 -31.13
C HIS A 478 -9.48 4.52 -30.94
N ILE A 479 -8.35 3.84 -30.84
CA ILE A 479 -8.26 2.40 -30.61
C ILE A 479 -8.35 2.13 -29.11
N LYS A 480 -9.13 1.14 -28.68
CA LYS A 480 -9.13 0.69 -27.29
C LYS A 480 -7.73 0.24 -26.87
N LYS A 481 -7.25 0.72 -25.72
CA LYS A 481 -5.88 0.43 -25.22
C LYS A 481 -5.61 -1.08 -25.10
N ALA A 482 -6.58 -1.85 -24.63
CA ALA A 482 -6.45 -3.30 -24.53
C ALA A 482 -6.25 -3.95 -25.91
N ASP A 483 -7.04 -3.54 -26.92
CA ASP A 483 -6.98 -4.07 -28.28
C ASP A 483 -5.70 -3.62 -29.02
N LEU A 484 -5.26 -2.37 -28.80
CA LEU A 484 -3.97 -1.87 -29.29
C LEU A 484 -2.83 -2.72 -28.76
N ARG A 485 -2.76 -2.88 -27.43
CA ARG A 485 -1.69 -3.66 -26.77
C ARG A 485 -1.73 -5.14 -27.13
N HIS A 486 -2.90 -5.70 -27.41
CA HIS A 486 -3.04 -7.08 -27.90
C HIS A 486 -2.44 -7.27 -29.31
N SER A 487 -2.43 -6.22 -30.14
CA SER A 487 -1.83 -6.23 -31.48
C SER A 487 -0.30 -6.01 -31.47
N LEU A 488 0.27 -5.68 -30.33
CA LEU A 488 1.69 -5.36 -30.15
C LEU A 488 2.38 -6.44 -29.32
N GLY A 489 3.59 -6.82 -29.71
CA GLY A 489 4.49 -7.65 -28.90
C GLY A 489 5.66 -6.84 -28.38
N ILE A 490 6.06 -7.09 -27.15
CA ILE A 490 7.18 -6.39 -26.54
C ILE A 490 8.18 -7.37 -25.92
N VAL A 491 9.46 -7.17 -26.21
CA VAL A 491 10.58 -7.83 -25.52
C VAL A 491 11.41 -6.75 -24.87
N LEU A 492 11.39 -6.70 -23.54
CA LEU A 492 12.08 -5.69 -22.75
C LEU A 492 13.53 -6.11 -22.44
N GLN A 493 14.38 -5.13 -22.19
CA GLN A 493 15.75 -5.32 -21.70
C GLN A 493 15.77 -6.06 -20.37
N ASP A 494 14.97 -5.58 -19.40
CA ASP A 494 14.81 -6.21 -18.09
C ASP A 494 13.68 -7.24 -18.14
N VAL A 495 14.05 -8.51 -18.21
CA VAL A 495 13.09 -9.60 -18.27
C VAL A 495 12.47 -9.85 -16.91
N ASN A 496 11.16 -9.71 -16.81
CA ASN A 496 10.38 -10.08 -15.64
C ASN A 496 9.66 -11.41 -15.87
N LEU A 497 10.01 -12.42 -15.05
CA LEU A 497 9.34 -13.72 -15.01
C LEU A 497 8.47 -13.81 -13.75
N PHE A 498 7.29 -14.41 -13.90
CA PHE A 498 6.37 -14.60 -12.80
C PHE A 498 6.62 -15.94 -12.09
N THR A 499 6.30 -16.00 -10.81
CA THR A 499 6.28 -17.26 -10.08
C THR A 499 5.24 -18.18 -10.70
N GLY A 500 5.67 -19.37 -11.12
CA GLY A 500 4.88 -20.34 -11.86
C GLY A 500 5.78 -21.25 -12.68
N THR A 501 5.21 -22.12 -13.51
CA THR A 501 6.00 -22.99 -14.38
C THR A 501 6.63 -22.23 -15.55
N VAL A 502 7.62 -22.82 -16.20
CA VAL A 502 8.15 -22.31 -17.47
C VAL A 502 7.03 -22.21 -18.51
N MET A 503 6.15 -23.23 -18.58
CA MET A 503 4.99 -23.25 -19.47
C MET A 503 4.06 -22.07 -19.21
N ASP A 504 3.73 -21.77 -17.95
CA ASP A 504 2.86 -20.63 -17.57
C ASP A 504 3.49 -19.30 -17.98
N ASN A 505 4.80 -19.16 -17.84
CA ASN A 505 5.52 -17.96 -18.22
C ASN A 505 5.53 -17.73 -19.74
N ILE A 506 5.58 -18.78 -20.57
CA ILE A 506 5.42 -18.67 -22.03
C ILE A 506 3.96 -18.35 -22.37
N ARG A 507 3.01 -19.11 -21.80
CA ARG A 507 1.56 -18.95 -22.00
C ARG A 507 1.05 -17.55 -21.58
N TYR A 508 1.79 -16.82 -20.74
CA TYR A 508 1.44 -15.46 -20.35
C TYR A 508 1.27 -14.51 -21.56
N GLY A 509 1.97 -14.76 -22.68
CA GLY A 509 1.77 -14.00 -23.93
C GLY A 509 0.41 -14.22 -24.59
N LYS A 510 -0.22 -15.40 -24.36
CA LYS A 510 -1.52 -15.79 -24.88
C LYS A 510 -2.14 -16.84 -23.95
N LEU A 511 -3.02 -16.39 -23.06
CA LEU A 511 -3.54 -17.22 -21.95
C LEU A 511 -4.33 -18.45 -22.41
N ASP A 512 -4.91 -18.43 -23.61
CA ASP A 512 -5.65 -19.55 -24.23
C ASP A 512 -4.76 -20.41 -25.18
N ALA A 513 -3.43 -20.25 -25.14
CA ALA A 513 -2.51 -21.04 -25.94
C ALA A 513 -2.45 -22.49 -25.46
N THR A 514 -2.42 -23.43 -26.41
CA THR A 514 -2.21 -24.85 -26.11
C THR A 514 -0.75 -25.12 -25.75
N ASP A 515 -0.46 -26.29 -25.17
CA ASP A 515 0.90 -26.69 -24.84
C ASP A 515 1.76 -26.77 -26.10
N GLU A 516 1.20 -27.27 -27.22
CA GLU A 516 1.86 -27.36 -28.51
C GLU A 516 2.21 -25.98 -29.08
N GLU A 517 1.31 -24.99 -28.97
CA GLU A 517 1.57 -23.61 -29.37
C GLU A 517 2.73 -23.02 -28.55
N CYS A 518 2.75 -23.24 -27.23
CA CYS A 518 3.81 -22.79 -26.34
C CYS A 518 5.17 -23.46 -26.66
N ILE A 519 5.16 -24.77 -26.94
CA ILE A 519 6.36 -25.52 -27.34
C ILE A 519 6.87 -25.02 -28.70
N ALA A 520 5.99 -24.77 -29.66
CA ALA A 520 6.35 -24.22 -30.96
C ALA A 520 7.00 -22.82 -30.81
N ALA A 521 6.43 -21.96 -29.97
CA ALA A 521 7.00 -20.66 -29.66
C ALA A 521 8.37 -20.76 -28.97
N ALA A 522 8.55 -21.71 -28.06
CA ALA A 522 9.84 -21.99 -27.42
C ALA A 522 10.89 -22.49 -28.41
N LYS A 523 10.53 -23.30 -29.39
CA LYS A 523 11.41 -23.74 -30.47
C LYS A 523 11.83 -22.57 -31.37
N LEU A 524 10.88 -21.72 -31.74
CA LEU A 524 11.17 -20.50 -32.53
C LEU A 524 12.14 -19.58 -31.78
N ALA A 525 11.97 -19.43 -30.47
CA ALA A 525 12.83 -18.61 -29.62
C ALA A 525 14.17 -19.27 -29.27
N ASN A 526 14.48 -20.48 -29.75
CA ASN A 526 15.63 -21.30 -29.33
C ASN A 526 15.68 -21.60 -27.83
N ALA A 527 14.53 -21.63 -27.17
CA ALA A 527 14.40 -21.91 -25.74
C ALA A 527 14.19 -23.40 -25.44
N HIS A 528 13.67 -24.17 -26.39
CA HIS A 528 13.25 -25.57 -26.18
C HIS A 528 14.36 -26.45 -25.62
N ASP A 529 15.58 -26.38 -26.19
CA ASP A 529 16.71 -27.24 -25.83
C ASP A 529 17.17 -27.05 -24.38
N PHE A 530 17.18 -25.82 -23.87
CA PHE A 530 17.54 -25.62 -22.47
C PHE A 530 16.37 -25.99 -21.53
N ILE A 531 15.12 -25.72 -21.93
CA ILE A 531 13.95 -26.07 -21.14
C ILE A 531 13.87 -27.58 -20.90
N THR A 532 14.10 -28.40 -21.95
CA THR A 532 14.06 -29.87 -21.82
C THR A 532 15.20 -30.43 -20.96
N ARG A 533 16.26 -29.66 -20.69
CA ARG A 533 17.33 -30.03 -19.77
C ARG A 533 17.08 -29.63 -18.32
N LEU A 534 16.04 -28.84 -18.04
CA LEU A 534 15.64 -28.54 -16.68
C LEU A 534 15.05 -29.80 -16.03
N PRO A 535 15.14 -29.96 -14.70
CA PRO A 535 14.70 -31.16 -14.00
C PRO A 535 13.28 -31.61 -14.37
N ASP A 536 12.32 -30.69 -14.44
CA ASP A 536 10.92 -30.95 -14.77
C ASP A 536 10.53 -30.37 -16.16
N GLY A 537 11.49 -30.03 -16.99
CA GLY A 537 11.27 -29.47 -18.32
C GLY A 537 10.38 -28.21 -18.26
N TYR A 538 9.29 -28.21 -19.04
CA TYR A 538 8.31 -27.10 -19.07
C TYR A 538 7.56 -26.91 -17.77
N ASN A 539 7.49 -27.92 -16.89
CA ASN A 539 6.84 -27.85 -15.59
C ASN A 539 7.78 -27.36 -14.48
N THR A 540 9.04 -27.05 -14.81
CA THR A 540 9.98 -26.51 -13.84
C THR A 540 9.44 -25.20 -13.25
N MET A 541 9.36 -25.14 -11.91
CA MET A 541 8.92 -23.95 -11.18
C MET A 541 9.97 -22.85 -11.20
N LEU A 542 9.55 -21.65 -11.58
CA LEU A 542 10.32 -20.42 -11.51
C LEU A 542 9.89 -19.61 -10.30
N THR A 543 10.86 -19.10 -9.55
CA THR A 543 10.64 -18.24 -8.38
C THR A 543 11.58 -17.03 -8.44
N ALA A 544 11.30 -15.99 -7.68
CA ALA A 544 12.18 -14.83 -7.55
C ALA A 544 12.69 -14.29 -8.92
N ASN A 545 11.74 -14.04 -9.84
CA ASN A 545 12.06 -13.56 -11.19
C ASN A 545 12.96 -14.51 -12.02
N GLY A 546 12.84 -15.82 -11.80
CA GLY A 546 13.68 -16.82 -12.49
C GLY A 546 15.14 -16.79 -12.05
N ALA A 547 15.40 -16.59 -10.75
CA ALA A 547 16.76 -16.53 -10.19
C ALA A 547 17.56 -17.82 -10.44
N ASN A 548 16.90 -18.93 -10.71
CA ASN A 548 17.49 -20.22 -11.06
C ASN A 548 17.88 -20.33 -12.54
N LEU A 549 17.63 -19.30 -13.34
CA LEU A 549 18.00 -19.23 -14.77
C LEU A 549 19.07 -18.17 -15.03
N SER A 550 19.91 -18.42 -16.04
CA SER A 550 20.83 -17.40 -16.53
C SER A 550 20.08 -16.23 -17.18
N GLN A 551 20.72 -15.07 -17.30
CA GLN A 551 20.11 -13.91 -17.96
C GLN A 551 19.68 -14.22 -19.40
N GLY A 552 20.50 -14.92 -20.17
CA GLY A 552 20.17 -15.32 -21.53
C GLY A 552 18.99 -16.30 -21.59
N GLN A 553 18.89 -17.27 -20.66
CA GLN A 553 17.74 -18.17 -20.58
C GLN A 553 16.45 -17.40 -20.29
N ARG A 554 16.48 -16.42 -19.38
CA ARG A 554 15.33 -15.54 -19.13
C ARG A 554 14.95 -14.76 -20.38
N GLN A 555 15.93 -14.25 -21.14
CA GLN A 555 15.68 -13.54 -22.40
C GLN A 555 15.00 -14.45 -23.43
N LEU A 556 15.47 -15.70 -23.59
CA LEU A 556 14.85 -16.67 -24.49
C LEU A 556 13.39 -16.96 -24.11
N LEU A 557 13.05 -17.02 -22.80
CA LEU A 557 11.66 -17.16 -22.35
C LEU A 557 10.83 -15.92 -22.67
N SER A 558 11.39 -14.71 -22.56
CA SER A 558 10.72 -13.47 -22.96
C SER A 558 10.42 -13.43 -24.46
N ILE A 559 11.35 -13.91 -25.30
CA ILE A 559 11.15 -14.05 -26.73
C ILE A 559 10.05 -15.09 -27.00
N ALA A 560 10.04 -16.25 -26.33
CA ALA A 560 9.01 -17.27 -26.47
C ALA A 560 7.63 -16.75 -26.06
N ARG A 561 7.53 -15.95 -25.00
CA ARG A 561 6.32 -15.24 -24.56
C ARG A 561 5.79 -14.31 -25.65
N ALA A 562 6.65 -13.56 -26.30
CA ALA A 562 6.27 -12.69 -27.41
C ALA A 562 5.89 -13.48 -28.68
N ALA A 563 6.56 -14.61 -28.91
CA ALA A 563 6.30 -15.47 -30.06
C ALA A 563 4.94 -16.17 -30.00
N VAL A 564 4.48 -16.62 -28.82
CA VAL A 564 3.18 -17.28 -28.67
C VAL A 564 2.00 -16.32 -28.89
N ALA A 565 2.21 -15.01 -28.62
CA ALA A 565 1.21 -13.97 -28.89
C ALA A 565 1.03 -13.70 -30.40
N ASP A 566 2.06 -13.93 -31.20
CA ASP A 566 2.10 -13.78 -32.67
C ASP A 566 1.57 -12.42 -33.18
N PRO A 567 2.06 -11.28 -32.64
CA PRO A 567 1.58 -9.96 -33.03
C PRO A 567 2.22 -9.49 -34.34
N PRO A 568 1.54 -8.66 -35.17
CA PRO A 568 2.09 -8.12 -36.42
C PRO A 568 3.13 -7.02 -36.22
N VAL A 569 3.14 -6.38 -35.05
CA VAL A 569 4.10 -5.34 -34.68
C VAL A 569 4.87 -5.76 -33.44
N MET A 570 6.19 -5.65 -33.51
CA MET A 570 7.11 -5.99 -32.42
C MET A 570 7.90 -4.77 -31.96
N ILE A 571 8.06 -4.66 -30.66
CA ILE A 571 8.93 -3.68 -30.01
C ILE A 571 10.00 -4.45 -29.25
N LEU A 572 11.25 -4.21 -29.60
CA LEU A 572 12.40 -4.93 -29.08
C LEU A 572 13.37 -3.94 -28.44
N ASP A 573 13.61 -4.10 -27.13
CA ASP A 573 14.65 -3.37 -26.42
C ASP A 573 15.84 -4.28 -26.19
N GLU A 574 16.91 -4.06 -26.96
CA GLU A 574 18.06 -4.95 -27.06
C GLU A 574 19.18 -4.51 -26.12
N ALA A 575 19.24 -5.08 -24.92
CA ALA A 575 20.41 -4.99 -24.07
C ALA A 575 20.86 -6.38 -23.63
N THR A 576 22.00 -6.80 -24.16
CA THR A 576 22.57 -8.14 -23.92
C THR A 576 23.98 -8.07 -23.34
N SER A 577 24.31 -7.00 -22.62
CA SER A 577 25.66 -6.69 -22.15
C SER A 577 26.28 -7.69 -21.15
N SER A 578 25.51 -8.70 -20.70
CA SER A 578 25.95 -9.63 -19.62
C SER A 578 25.64 -11.11 -19.95
N ILE A 579 25.56 -11.47 -21.23
CA ILE A 579 25.26 -12.84 -21.68
C ILE A 579 26.48 -13.48 -22.29
N ASP A 580 26.71 -14.76 -22.02
CA ASP A 580 27.77 -15.53 -22.64
C ASP A 580 27.57 -15.64 -24.16
N THR A 581 28.66 -15.69 -24.93
CA THR A 581 28.67 -15.64 -26.40
C THR A 581 27.78 -16.72 -27.06
N ARG A 582 27.71 -17.92 -26.47
CA ARG A 582 26.89 -19.01 -27.01
C ARG A 582 25.41 -18.73 -26.87
N THR A 583 24.97 -18.33 -25.66
CA THR A 583 23.57 -18.00 -25.39
C THR A 583 23.18 -16.73 -26.14
N GLU A 584 24.08 -15.78 -26.26
CA GLU A 584 23.91 -14.57 -27.08
C GLU A 584 23.54 -14.89 -28.53
N LEU A 585 24.23 -15.83 -29.16
CA LEU A 585 23.91 -16.28 -30.52
C LEU A 585 22.51 -16.91 -30.61
N LEU A 586 22.11 -17.67 -29.59
CA LEU A 586 20.76 -18.25 -29.54
C LEU A 586 19.68 -17.17 -29.40
N VAL A 587 19.91 -16.18 -28.52
CA VAL A 587 19.03 -15.02 -28.36
C VAL A 587 18.90 -14.26 -29.67
N GLN A 588 20.00 -13.96 -30.33
CA GLN A 588 20.00 -13.27 -31.62
C GLN A 588 19.20 -14.03 -32.69
N ARG A 589 19.45 -15.34 -32.83
CA ARG A 589 18.66 -16.18 -33.76
C ARG A 589 17.19 -16.24 -33.44
N GLY A 590 16.83 -16.30 -32.14
CA GLY A 590 15.44 -16.25 -31.69
C GLY A 590 14.79 -14.91 -32.04
N MET A 591 15.51 -13.81 -31.82
CA MET A 591 15.05 -12.46 -32.18
C MET A 591 14.86 -12.34 -33.71
N ASP A 592 15.83 -12.79 -34.52
CA ASP A 592 15.72 -12.74 -35.97
C ASP A 592 14.54 -13.56 -36.50
N ALA A 593 14.30 -14.74 -35.93
CA ALA A 593 13.15 -15.56 -36.27
C ALA A 593 11.83 -14.87 -35.88
N LEU A 594 11.79 -14.22 -34.71
CA LEU A 594 10.62 -13.49 -34.23
C LEU A 594 10.31 -12.26 -35.09
N MET A 595 11.34 -11.57 -35.60
CA MET A 595 11.18 -10.37 -36.41
C MET A 595 10.66 -10.64 -37.84
N LYS A 596 10.83 -11.84 -38.35
CA LYS A 596 10.57 -12.17 -39.77
C LYS A 596 9.08 -11.96 -40.11
N GLY A 597 8.82 -11.14 -41.13
CA GLY A 597 7.48 -10.87 -41.67
C GLY A 597 6.63 -9.90 -40.82
N ARG A 598 7.20 -9.27 -39.81
CA ARG A 598 6.53 -8.32 -38.91
C ARG A 598 7.11 -6.91 -39.04
N THR A 599 6.33 -5.92 -38.68
CA THR A 599 6.83 -4.56 -38.48
C THR A 599 7.55 -4.51 -37.13
N VAL A 600 8.81 -4.07 -37.12
CA VAL A 600 9.66 -4.17 -35.93
C VAL A 600 10.28 -2.81 -35.60
N PHE A 601 10.14 -2.41 -34.36
CA PHE A 601 10.85 -1.28 -33.77
C PHE A 601 11.90 -1.82 -32.81
N VAL A 602 13.18 -1.55 -33.10
CA VAL A 602 14.30 -2.02 -32.30
C VAL A 602 15.03 -0.84 -31.68
N ILE A 603 15.15 -0.83 -30.35
CA ILE A 603 16.13 0.01 -29.66
C ILE A 603 17.44 -0.76 -29.71
N ALA A 604 18.29 -0.39 -30.66
CA ALA A 604 19.48 -1.18 -30.99
C ALA A 604 20.68 -0.70 -30.16
N HIS A 605 21.29 -1.65 -29.46
CA HIS A 605 22.57 -1.51 -28.77
C HIS A 605 23.68 -2.29 -29.47
N ARG A 606 23.38 -2.95 -30.61
CA ARG A 606 24.31 -3.77 -31.38
C ARG A 606 24.40 -3.34 -32.84
N LEU A 607 25.61 -3.28 -33.33
CA LEU A 607 25.87 -2.92 -34.72
C LEU A 607 25.22 -3.88 -35.72
N SER A 608 25.23 -5.21 -35.44
CA SER A 608 24.60 -6.22 -36.30
C SER A 608 23.11 -6.03 -36.49
N THR A 609 22.39 -5.69 -35.42
CA THR A 609 20.95 -5.43 -35.46
C THR A 609 20.62 -4.16 -36.25
N VAL A 610 21.47 -3.14 -36.11
CA VAL A 610 21.34 -1.86 -36.85
C VAL A 610 21.58 -2.06 -38.33
N GLN A 611 22.66 -2.75 -38.70
CA GLN A 611 23.04 -2.99 -40.11
C GLN A 611 21.94 -3.68 -40.91
N ASN A 612 21.27 -4.67 -40.30
CA ASN A 612 20.22 -5.47 -40.92
C ASN A 612 18.82 -4.84 -40.81
N SER A 613 18.72 -3.53 -40.54
CA SER A 613 17.44 -2.81 -40.46
C SER A 613 17.17 -2.09 -41.79
N ASP A 614 15.86 -2.11 -42.20
CA ASP A 614 15.43 -1.44 -43.42
C ASP A 614 15.54 0.08 -43.33
N ALA A 615 15.39 0.63 -42.12
CA ALA A 615 15.60 2.04 -41.85
C ALA A 615 16.20 2.23 -40.44
N ILE A 616 17.14 3.14 -40.36
CA ILE A 616 17.82 3.55 -39.12
C ILE A 616 17.38 4.99 -38.84
N MET A 617 16.95 5.24 -37.59
CA MET A 617 16.62 6.55 -37.06
C MET A 617 17.68 6.94 -36.05
N VAL A 618 18.43 7.98 -36.32
CA VAL A 618 19.40 8.54 -35.35
C VAL A 618 18.71 9.61 -34.56
N LEU A 619 18.61 9.39 -33.25
CA LEU A 619 18.01 10.33 -32.32
C LEU A 619 19.10 11.08 -31.54
N ASP A 620 18.93 12.38 -31.45
CA ASP A 620 19.71 13.25 -30.57
C ASP A 620 18.82 14.31 -29.95
N HIS A 621 18.96 14.51 -28.64
CA HIS A 621 18.19 15.48 -27.87
C HIS A 621 16.68 15.50 -28.21
N GLY A 622 16.08 14.32 -28.34
CA GLY A 622 14.65 14.17 -28.62
C GLY A 622 14.22 14.45 -30.06
N ARG A 623 15.14 14.59 -31.01
CA ARG A 623 14.88 14.81 -32.42
C ARG A 623 15.44 13.69 -33.28
N ILE A 624 14.80 13.39 -34.41
CA ILE A 624 15.38 12.53 -35.44
C ILE A 624 16.29 13.40 -36.32
N ILE A 625 17.59 13.22 -36.21
CA ILE A 625 18.61 14.00 -36.95
C ILE A 625 19.01 13.37 -38.28
N GLU A 626 18.98 12.02 -38.36
CA GLU A 626 19.30 11.29 -39.57
C GLU A 626 18.33 10.12 -39.77
N ARG A 627 18.06 9.80 -41.04
CA ARG A 627 17.22 8.68 -41.44
C ARG A 627 17.66 8.06 -42.74
N GLY A 628 17.88 6.77 -42.77
CA GLY A 628 18.28 6.05 -43.98
C GLY A 628 18.55 4.57 -43.78
N SER A 629 18.98 3.88 -44.83
CA SER A 629 19.60 2.55 -44.71
C SER A 629 21.02 2.67 -44.18
N HIS A 630 21.60 1.55 -43.72
CA HIS A 630 23.00 1.48 -43.30
C HIS A 630 23.95 2.06 -44.35
N GLU A 631 23.83 1.61 -45.61
CA GLU A 631 24.69 2.03 -46.70
C GLU A 631 24.61 3.53 -46.99
N LYS A 632 23.37 4.09 -46.95
CA LYS A 632 23.15 5.51 -47.17
C LYS A 632 23.80 6.35 -46.08
N LEU A 633 23.55 6.02 -44.79
CA LEU A 633 24.07 6.81 -43.68
C LEU A 633 25.59 6.70 -43.52
N ILE A 634 26.18 5.56 -43.87
CA ILE A 634 27.66 5.42 -43.95
C ILE A 634 28.24 6.34 -45.04
N ALA A 635 27.60 6.42 -46.21
CA ALA A 635 28.04 7.28 -47.31
C ALA A 635 27.92 8.78 -46.96
N GLU A 636 26.89 9.18 -46.20
CA GLU A 636 26.65 10.56 -45.74
C GLU A 636 27.67 11.04 -44.69
N ARG A 637 28.39 10.11 -44.02
CA ARG A 637 29.42 10.39 -43.00
C ARG A 637 28.94 11.31 -41.87
N GLY A 638 27.70 11.21 -41.52
CA GLY A 638 27.06 11.98 -40.43
C GLY A 638 27.29 11.37 -39.04
N THR A 639 26.38 11.66 -38.13
CA THR A 639 26.39 11.18 -36.73
C THR A 639 26.35 9.64 -36.67
N TYR A 640 25.57 8.99 -37.54
CA TYR A 640 25.53 7.53 -37.64
C TYR A 640 26.91 6.94 -37.99
N TYR A 641 27.63 7.54 -38.94
CA TYR A 641 28.97 7.09 -39.31
C TYR A 641 29.94 7.19 -38.13
N GLN A 642 29.86 8.28 -37.34
CA GLN A 642 30.68 8.48 -36.17
C GLN A 642 30.38 7.44 -35.07
N LEU A 643 29.11 7.17 -34.80
CA LEU A 643 28.66 6.12 -33.88
C LEU A 643 29.11 4.72 -34.34
N TYR A 644 29.04 4.45 -35.63
CA TYR A 644 29.42 3.16 -36.21
C TYR A 644 30.93 2.92 -36.17
N THR A 645 31.73 3.93 -36.44
CA THR A 645 33.21 3.82 -36.48
C THR A 645 33.86 3.94 -35.09
N GLY A 646 33.09 4.13 -34.04
CA GLY A 646 33.61 4.33 -32.69
C GLY A 646 34.29 5.70 -32.50
N ALA A 647 34.10 6.65 -33.42
CA ALA A 647 34.60 8.02 -33.28
C ALA A 647 33.81 8.84 -32.26
N PHE A 648 32.62 8.35 -31.84
CA PHE A 648 31.80 8.85 -30.73
C PHE A 648 31.72 7.74 -29.69
N GLU A 649 32.20 7.97 -28.48
CA GLU A 649 31.86 7.13 -27.32
C GLU A 649 30.38 7.39 -26.98
N LEU A 650 29.58 6.33 -26.90
CA LEU A 650 28.23 6.37 -26.36
C LEU A 650 28.39 6.56 -24.85
N GLU A 651 28.48 7.81 -24.34
CA GLU A 651 28.37 8.13 -22.92
C GLU A 651 27.01 7.75 -22.33
#